data_0a25b73e0a2b43e5f14c9ef30fdea0bf
#
_entry.id   0a25b73e0a2b43e5f14c9ef30fdea0bf
#
_cell.length_a   1.000
_cell.length_b   1.000
_cell.length_c   1.000
_cell.angle_alpha   90.00
_cell.angle_beta   90.00
_cell.angle_gamma   90.00
#
_symmetry.space_group_name_H-M   'P 1'
#
loop_
_entity.id
_entity.type
_entity.pdbx_description
1 polymer ?
#
loop_
_entity_poly.entity_id
_entity_poly.type
_entity_poly.pdbx_seq_one_letter_code
_entity_poly.pdbx_strand_id
1 'polypeptide(L)'
;LLERSEQLATLAGVFASVVERSCGRVVLVSGEAGIGKTSLVRRFCDDAERCGLVLWGACDVLFTPRPLGPFVDVAELAGGELADVVGRGAVPYEVAVAVGRLLGAGAPSILVLEDVHAADEATLDVMRLLARRVDGLPALVIVTYRDVGLDRWHPLRVVLGEVAGVSPVDRLRLAPLSREAVGRLAAPHGAAADELYLKTAGNPFFVTEALAAHDEQMPATVRDAVLGRASRLSPGARMLLDAIAVAGKQAELSLVDALASDCSECLDEAIGSGMVVARRGAVGFSHELARLAVEESIPLQRRLALHRAALVALEFPPDGVTEPARLAHHAQAIGDPESVLRFAPLAAAHASKLGAHREAAVLYGEALRFAELVPLGARAALFSARAFDLFVTLQFQEAVAAQERALRCLEELGARPAQGLALTFLAHLHWQVGSLPEGLATAQRALDVLEGLPGPELVAAYVRMAVLLLAAEEPGAAMTWAERAEDLARQLDDPRSRILALQTVGWVEFFAGELAGLDKLARTLELAREAGLEDIVAVTYVIVVRTAGRLREYEIAAPYVRAGIEYCSTRDLDVWRYYLLSWESAILLAEGRWSEAAQTALICLGKEDPSTRIHALVTLGLVRARRGDPDVWGPLDEAVTLAEPRHELQWIGPVAIARAEAAWLEGRNEAAIAETELAYEHARRLDTWWMAGLSYWRWRAGADEPIPSVGEAPWRLEMAGDWAGAREGWAAAGCRYSAAFALTEADDNSALRQALGELQALGADPAVAIVTRKLRERGVRRLPRGQRPATRANPANLTARELEVVALVAQGLHNAEIASRLFITDRTVAHHVSAILRKLGVTNRVQAVTEAARLGIASQPD
;
A
#
# COMPACT_ATOMS: atom_id res chain seq x y z
N LEU A 1 -19.28 29.77 14.33
CA LEU A 1 -18.04 29.06 14.69
C LEU A 1 -17.02 30.09 15.19
N LEU A 2 -16.52 29.92 16.43
CA LEU A 2 -15.48 30.76 16.98
C LEU A 2 -14.09 30.27 16.60
N GLU A 3 -13.17 31.19 16.29
CA GLU A 3 -11.78 30.90 15.94
C GLU A 3 -11.57 29.88 14.81
N ARG A 4 -12.47 29.89 13.80
CA ARG A 4 -12.39 28.99 12.61
C ARG A 4 -12.42 29.77 11.30
N SER A 5 -12.29 31.11 11.34
CA SER A 5 -12.35 31.94 10.13
C SER A 5 -11.19 31.66 9.16
N GLU A 6 -9.99 31.43 9.68
CA GLU A 6 -8.81 31.10 8.88
C GLU A 6 -8.99 29.75 8.16
N GLN A 7 -9.46 28.71 8.89
CA GLN A 7 -9.70 27.39 8.33
C GLN A 7 -10.81 27.42 7.27
N LEU A 8 -11.88 28.19 7.50
CA LEU A 8 -12.94 28.40 6.51
C LEU A 8 -12.41 29.12 5.27
N ALA A 9 -11.58 30.16 5.46
CA ALA A 9 -10.96 30.88 4.36
C ALA A 9 -10.02 29.98 3.55
N THR A 10 -9.26 29.08 4.22
CA THR A 10 -8.40 28.10 3.55
C THR A 10 -9.22 27.13 2.71
N LEU A 11 -10.30 26.53 3.26
CA LEU A 11 -11.20 25.65 2.50
C LEU A 11 -11.82 26.37 1.30
N ALA A 12 -12.28 27.61 1.48
CA ALA A 12 -12.85 28.42 0.40
C ALA A 12 -11.81 28.74 -0.68
N GLY A 13 -10.57 29.06 -0.31
CA GLY A 13 -9.49 29.34 -1.24
C GLY A 13 -9.07 28.09 -2.04
N VAL A 14 -8.99 26.93 -1.38
CA VAL A 14 -8.72 25.65 -2.06
C VAL A 14 -9.84 25.31 -3.04
N PHE A 15 -11.11 25.45 -2.65
CA PHE A 15 -12.24 25.19 -3.54
C PHE A 15 -12.29 26.18 -4.72
N ALA A 16 -12.02 27.45 -4.49
CA ALA A 16 -11.89 28.43 -5.57
C ALA A 16 -10.81 28.03 -6.58
N SER A 17 -9.67 27.51 -6.11
CA SER A 17 -8.62 27.03 -6.99
C SER A 17 -9.02 25.79 -7.81
N VAL A 18 -9.87 24.90 -7.25
CA VAL A 18 -10.45 23.75 -7.98
C VAL A 18 -11.38 24.24 -9.08
N VAL A 19 -12.23 25.24 -8.79
CA VAL A 19 -13.16 25.85 -9.76
C VAL A 19 -12.39 26.51 -10.91
N GLU A 20 -11.37 27.32 -10.59
CA GLU A 20 -10.60 28.08 -11.58
C GLU A 20 -9.73 27.20 -12.48
N ARG A 21 -9.10 26.16 -11.92
CA ARG A 21 -8.12 25.34 -12.62
C ARG A 21 -8.68 24.02 -13.15
N SER A 22 -9.90 23.66 -12.78
CA SER A 22 -10.50 22.34 -13.04
C SER A 22 -9.57 21.17 -12.62
N CYS A 23 -8.81 21.41 -11.55
CA CYS A 23 -7.81 20.47 -11.02
C CYS A 23 -8.16 20.20 -9.56
N GLY A 24 -8.39 18.94 -9.23
CA GLY A 24 -8.89 18.55 -7.92
C GLY A 24 -7.84 18.60 -6.82
N ARG A 25 -8.33 18.66 -5.58
CA ARG A 25 -7.52 18.76 -4.36
C ARG A 25 -8.05 17.85 -3.27
N VAL A 26 -7.15 17.43 -2.37
CA VAL A 26 -7.50 16.72 -1.15
C VAL A 26 -7.19 17.59 0.06
N VAL A 27 -8.14 17.71 0.98
CA VAL A 27 -7.94 18.41 2.26
C VAL A 27 -8.14 17.43 3.41
N LEU A 28 -7.12 17.28 4.24
CA LEU A 28 -7.11 16.42 5.42
C LEU A 28 -7.40 17.28 6.67
N VAL A 29 -8.56 17.10 7.28
CA VAL A 29 -8.98 17.83 8.48
C VAL A 29 -8.79 16.93 9.71
N SER A 30 -7.81 17.26 10.56
CA SER A 30 -7.48 16.47 11.74
C SER A 30 -7.74 17.21 13.06
N GLY A 31 -7.82 16.46 14.14
CA GLY A 31 -7.95 16.97 15.50
C GLY A 31 -8.72 16.03 16.41
N GLU A 32 -8.76 16.35 17.70
CA GLU A 32 -9.39 15.55 18.76
C GLU A 32 -10.89 15.32 18.52
N ALA A 33 -11.44 14.33 19.21
CA ALA A 33 -12.89 14.11 19.27
C ALA A 33 -13.59 15.35 19.88
N GLY A 34 -14.69 15.81 19.25
CA GLY A 34 -15.43 16.99 19.76
C GLY A 34 -14.82 18.36 19.42
N ILE A 35 -13.68 18.43 18.72
CA ILE A 35 -12.98 19.69 18.38
C ILE A 35 -13.70 20.54 17.35
N GLY A 36 -14.75 20.02 16.71
CA GLY A 36 -15.58 20.74 15.74
C GLY A 36 -15.23 20.51 14.27
N LYS A 37 -14.59 19.36 13.90
CA LYS A 37 -14.28 19.01 12.51
C LYS A 37 -15.52 18.98 11.62
N THR A 38 -16.51 18.20 11.99
CA THR A 38 -17.82 18.10 11.31
C THR A 38 -18.51 19.44 11.17
N SER A 39 -18.51 20.27 12.24
CA SER A 39 -19.14 21.59 12.24
C SER A 39 -18.43 22.57 11.29
N LEU A 40 -17.09 22.50 11.19
CA LEU A 40 -16.30 23.30 10.25
C LEU A 40 -16.64 22.92 8.81
N VAL A 41 -16.59 21.63 8.49
CA VAL A 41 -16.82 21.12 7.12
C VAL A 41 -18.26 21.41 6.69
N ARG A 42 -19.26 21.18 7.58
CA ARG A 42 -20.65 21.51 7.27
C ARG A 42 -20.83 22.99 6.97
N ARG A 43 -20.33 23.88 7.84
CA ARG A 43 -20.42 25.32 7.60
C ARG A 43 -19.82 25.71 6.25
N PHE A 44 -18.70 25.11 5.88
CA PHE A 44 -18.11 25.35 4.57
C PHE A 44 -18.99 24.82 3.44
N CYS A 45 -19.53 23.60 3.57
CA CYS A 45 -20.41 23.00 2.55
C CYS A 45 -21.71 23.79 2.38
N ASP A 46 -22.35 24.26 3.47
CA ASP A 46 -23.56 25.07 3.41
C ASP A 46 -23.36 26.36 2.56
N ASP A 47 -22.16 26.96 2.68
CA ASP A 47 -21.80 28.12 1.89
C ASP A 47 -21.44 27.74 0.43
N ALA A 48 -20.90 26.54 0.19
CA ALA A 48 -20.46 26.03 -1.11
C ALA A 48 -21.58 25.34 -1.93
N GLU A 49 -22.66 24.85 -1.32
CA GLU A 49 -23.80 24.19 -2.00
C GLU A 49 -24.41 25.03 -3.12
N ARG A 50 -24.26 26.38 -3.03
CA ARG A 50 -24.70 27.32 -4.08
C ARG A 50 -23.83 27.25 -5.33
N CYS A 51 -22.66 26.61 -5.27
CA CYS A 51 -21.65 26.62 -6.31
C CYS A 51 -21.37 25.24 -6.92
N GLY A 52 -21.84 24.12 -6.30
CA GLY A 52 -21.53 22.78 -6.76
C GLY A 52 -22.27 21.67 -6.05
N LEU A 53 -22.06 20.43 -6.50
CA LEU A 53 -22.58 19.21 -5.89
C LEU A 53 -21.80 18.87 -4.62
N VAL A 54 -22.52 18.68 -3.50
CA VAL A 54 -21.93 18.21 -2.24
C VAL A 54 -22.38 16.79 -1.96
N LEU A 55 -21.43 15.88 -1.85
CA LEU A 55 -21.61 14.47 -1.55
C LEU A 55 -21.00 14.20 -0.17
N TRP A 56 -21.72 13.47 0.68
CA TRP A 56 -21.31 13.25 2.06
C TRP A 56 -21.46 11.79 2.43
N GLY A 57 -20.35 11.15 2.84
CA GLY A 57 -20.33 9.80 3.39
C GLY A 57 -19.59 9.77 4.72
N ALA A 58 -20.02 8.91 5.63
CA ALA A 58 -19.46 8.82 6.96
C ALA A 58 -19.08 7.37 7.33
N CYS A 59 -17.94 7.20 8.01
CA CYS A 59 -17.58 5.92 8.59
C CYS A 59 -18.33 5.70 9.90
N ASP A 60 -18.83 4.48 10.10
CA ASP A 60 -19.54 4.07 11.31
C ASP A 60 -18.60 3.38 12.29
N VAL A 61 -18.69 3.75 13.57
CA VAL A 61 -17.96 3.07 14.65
C VAL A 61 -18.77 1.85 15.08
N LEU A 62 -18.73 0.78 14.27
CA LEU A 62 -19.27 -0.54 14.62
C LEU A 62 -18.15 -1.41 15.21
N PHE A 63 -18.53 -2.54 15.80
CA PHE A 63 -17.55 -3.55 16.25
C PHE A 63 -16.63 -3.99 15.11
N THR A 64 -17.22 -4.20 13.93
CA THR A 64 -16.49 -4.34 12.66
C THR A 64 -17.03 -3.26 11.73
N PRO A 65 -16.20 -2.40 11.13
CA PRO A 65 -16.64 -1.35 10.23
C PRO A 65 -17.46 -1.88 9.07
N ARG A 66 -18.41 -1.08 8.59
CA ARG A 66 -19.25 -1.39 7.43
C ARG A 66 -18.41 -1.24 6.16
N PRO A 67 -18.18 -2.33 5.38
CA PRO A 67 -17.39 -2.25 4.15
C PRO A 67 -17.98 -1.21 3.18
N LEU A 68 -17.12 -0.30 2.69
CA LEU A 68 -17.47 0.80 1.79
C LEU A 68 -18.55 1.75 2.34
N GLY A 69 -18.78 1.77 3.65
CA GLY A 69 -19.86 2.51 4.29
C GLY A 69 -20.06 3.94 3.78
N PRO A 70 -19.04 4.82 3.73
CA PRO A 70 -19.17 6.18 3.21
C PRO A 70 -19.60 6.24 1.75
N PHE A 71 -19.24 5.25 0.94
CA PHE A 71 -19.60 5.21 -0.49
C PHE A 71 -20.99 4.65 -0.71
N VAL A 72 -21.50 3.82 0.19
CA VAL A 72 -22.93 3.45 0.24
C VAL A 72 -23.77 4.70 0.49
N ASP A 73 -23.41 5.52 1.49
CA ASP A 73 -24.12 6.78 1.78
C ASP A 73 -24.12 7.73 0.56
N VAL A 74 -22.97 7.86 -0.11
CA VAL A 74 -22.84 8.66 -1.33
C VAL A 74 -23.66 8.08 -2.48
N ALA A 75 -23.70 6.76 -2.63
CA ALA A 75 -24.47 6.07 -3.66
C ALA A 75 -25.99 6.26 -3.49
N GLU A 76 -26.48 6.21 -2.26
CA GLU A 76 -27.89 6.50 -1.94
C GLU A 76 -28.29 7.94 -2.29
N LEU A 77 -27.37 8.90 -2.12
CA LEU A 77 -27.61 10.29 -2.44
C LEU A 77 -27.54 10.58 -3.95
N ALA A 78 -26.56 9.97 -4.64
CA ALA A 78 -26.26 10.25 -6.05
C ALA A 78 -27.07 9.39 -7.02
N GLY A 79 -27.41 8.16 -6.64
CA GLY A 79 -28.06 7.18 -7.53
C GLY A 79 -27.16 6.77 -8.70
N GLY A 80 -27.78 6.30 -9.78
CA GLY A 80 -27.11 6.00 -11.05
C GLY A 80 -26.04 4.93 -10.97
N GLU A 81 -24.96 5.07 -11.79
CA GLU A 81 -23.89 4.08 -11.91
C GLU A 81 -23.26 3.71 -10.55
N LEU A 82 -23.06 4.68 -9.66
CA LEU A 82 -22.45 4.42 -8.36
C LEU A 82 -23.35 3.52 -7.49
N ALA A 83 -24.67 3.77 -7.50
CA ALA A 83 -25.62 2.93 -6.78
C ALA A 83 -25.65 1.49 -7.33
N ASP A 84 -25.59 1.34 -8.65
CA ASP A 84 -25.52 0.02 -9.30
C ASP A 84 -24.22 -0.73 -8.95
N VAL A 85 -23.09 -0.01 -8.95
CA VAL A 85 -21.75 -0.56 -8.64
C VAL A 85 -21.69 -1.00 -7.18
N VAL A 86 -22.08 -0.15 -6.25
CA VAL A 86 -22.09 -0.46 -4.82
C VAL A 86 -23.12 -1.58 -4.51
N GLY A 87 -24.32 -1.49 -5.09
CA GLY A 87 -25.41 -2.46 -4.85
C GLY A 87 -25.10 -3.89 -5.30
N ARG A 88 -24.27 -4.07 -6.36
CA ARG A 88 -23.83 -5.41 -6.78
C ARG A 88 -22.63 -5.94 -5.97
N GLY A 89 -22.11 -5.17 -5.04
CA GLY A 89 -20.94 -5.52 -4.23
C GLY A 89 -19.65 -5.53 -5.06
N ALA A 90 -19.39 -4.46 -5.80
CA ALA A 90 -18.19 -4.30 -6.60
C ALA A 90 -16.96 -4.02 -5.75
N VAL A 91 -15.79 -4.36 -6.28
CA VAL A 91 -14.49 -4.15 -5.61
C VAL A 91 -14.13 -2.65 -5.51
N PRO A 92 -13.23 -2.24 -4.58
CA PRO A 92 -12.87 -0.85 -4.34
C PRO A 92 -12.50 -0.06 -5.60
N TYR A 93 -11.82 -0.69 -6.55
CA TYR A 93 -11.46 -0.07 -7.82
C TYR A 93 -12.67 0.39 -8.63
N GLU A 94 -13.68 -0.46 -8.81
CA GLU A 94 -14.89 -0.11 -9.57
C GLU A 94 -15.66 1.02 -8.90
N VAL A 95 -15.71 1.02 -7.56
CA VAL A 95 -16.30 2.10 -6.75
C VAL A 95 -15.52 3.40 -6.97
N ALA A 96 -14.17 3.37 -6.90
CA ALA A 96 -13.34 4.54 -7.14
C ALA A 96 -13.51 5.11 -8.56
N VAL A 97 -13.68 4.25 -9.57
CA VAL A 97 -13.96 4.68 -10.95
C VAL A 97 -15.33 5.33 -11.07
N ALA A 98 -16.36 4.73 -10.48
CA ALA A 98 -17.72 5.27 -10.50
C ALA A 98 -17.80 6.62 -9.75
N VAL A 99 -17.17 6.73 -8.59
CA VAL A 99 -17.04 8.02 -7.85
C VAL A 99 -16.27 9.04 -8.69
N GLY A 100 -15.16 8.65 -9.32
CA GLY A 100 -14.39 9.55 -10.19
C GLY A 100 -15.22 10.08 -11.37
N ARG A 101 -16.03 9.24 -12.01
CA ARG A 101 -16.96 9.65 -13.06
C ARG A 101 -18.04 10.59 -12.53
N LEU A 102 -18.61 10.28 -11.37
CA LEU A 102 -19.60 11.13 -10.70
C LEU A 102 -19.03 12.53 -10.41
N LEU A 103 -17.82 12.60 -9.87
CA LEU A 103 -17.13 13.86 -9.56
C LEU A 103 -16.68 14.63 -10.82
N GLY A 104 -16.44 13.92 -11.92
CA GLY A 104 -16.03 14.50 -13.21
C GLY A 104 -17.18 14.89 -14.14
N ALA A 105 -18.45 14.56 -13.81
CA ALA A 105 -19.57 14.64 -14.74
C ALA A 105 -20.16 16.04 -14.95
N GLY A 106 -19.56 17.13 -14.40
CA GLY A 106 -20.14 18.46 -14.60
C GLY A 106 -19.53 19.59 -13.79
N ALA A 107 -20.33 20.28 -13.00
CA ALA A 107 -19.89 21.38 -12.14
C ALA A 107 -18.89 20.89 -11.06
N PRO A 108 -18.03 21.81 -10.55
CA PRO A 108 -17.14 21.47 -9.45
C PRO A 108 -17.89 20.84 -8.29
N SER A 109 -17.34 19.74 -7.74
CA SER A 109 -18.01 18.94 -6.72
C SER A 109 -17.17 18.85 -5.43
N ILE A 110 -17.84 18.61 -4.31
CA ILE A 110 -17.22 18.39 -3.02
C ILE A 110 -17.62 16.99 -2.53
N LEU A 111 -16.62 16.16 -2.24
CA LEU A 111 -16.80 14.87 -1.58
C LEU A 111 -16.28 14.96 -0.16
N VAL A 112 -17.14 14.71 0.82
CA VAL A 112 -16.75 14.64 2.24
C VAL A 112 -16.74 13.19 2.70
N LEU A 113 -15.61 12.74 3.24
CA LEU A 113 -15.45 11.45 3.92
C LEU A 113 -15.22 11.72 5.41
N GLU A 114 -16.24 11.43 6.22
CA GLU A 114 -16.24 11.77 7.63
C GLU A 114 -15.75 10.61 8.50
N ASP A 115 -14.89 10.93 9.48
CA ASP A 115 -14.41 10.01 10.52
C ASP A 115 -13.65 8.79 9.97
N VAL A 116 -12.82 8.96 8.94
CA VAL A 116 -12.08 7.85 8.29
C VAL A 116 -11.10 7.09 9.19
N HIS A 117 -10.93 7.50 10.45
CA HIS A 117 -10.22 6.71 11.45
C HIS A 117 -11.00 5.44 11.87
N ALA A 118 -12.29 5.35 11.53
CA ALA A 118 -13.16 4.19 11.70
C ALA A 118 -13.48 3.50 10.35
N ALA A 119 -12.72 3.80 9.29
CA ALA A 119 -12.93 3.22 7.97
C ALA A 119 -12.45 1.77 7.92
N ASP A 120 -13.18 0.96 7.17
CA ASP A 120 -12.78 -0.38 6.74
C ASP A 120 -11.66 -0.32 5.69
N GLU A 121 -11.03 -1.45 5.43
CA GLU A 121 -9.92 -1.56 4.49
C GLU A 121 -10.34 -1.16 3.05
N ALA A 122 -11.51 -1.61 2.59
CA ALA A 122 -12.02 -1.29 1.25
C ALA A 122 -12.30 0.21 1.08
N THR A 123 -12.83 0.88 2.11
CA THR A 123 -13.01 2.35 2.12
C THR A 123 -11.67 3.08 2.02
N LEU A 124 -10.65 2.64 2.75
CA LEU A 124 -9.31 3.21 2.68
C LEU A 124 -8.68 3.04 1.30
N ASP A 125 -8.93 1.91 0.63
CA ASP A 125 -8.48 1.65 -0.72
C ASP A 125 -9.15 2.56 -1.75
N VAL A 126 -10.47 2.74 -1.69
CA VAL A 126 -11.16 3.71 -2.55
C VAL A 126 -10.60 5.11 -2.34
N MET A 127 -10.38 5.53 -1.10
CA MET A 127 -9.81 6.85 -0.78
C MET A 127 -8.42 7.03 -1.41
N ARG A 128 -7.57 6.01 -1.32
CA ARG A 128 -6.23 5.99 -1.91
C ARG A 128 -6.27 6.09 -3.45
N LEU A 129 -7.18 5.33 -4.09
CA LEU A 129 -7.37 5.34 -5.54
C LEU A 129 -7.91 6.67 -6.05
N LEU A 130 -8.83 7.30 -5.31
CA LEU A 130 -9.35 8.63 -5.63
C LEU A 130 -8.26 9.70 -5.51
N ALA A 131 -7.45 9.67 -4.45
CA ALA A 131 -6.37 10.62 -4.25
C ALA A 131 -5.36 10.62 -5.40
N ARG A 132 -5.07 9.45 -6.00
CA ARG A 132 -4.19 9.32 -7.17
C ARG A 132 -4.77 9.91 -8.47
N ARG A 133 -6.07 10.10 -8.54
CA ARG A 133 -6.81 10.54 -9.74
C ARG A 133 -7.42 11.92 -9.60
N VAL A 134 -7.40 12.47 -8.40
CA VAL A 134 -8.11 13.71 -8.08
C VAL A 134 -7.64 14.90 -8.94
N ASP A 135 -6.36 14.98 -9.29
CA ASP A 135 -5.79 16.05 -10.12
C ASP A 135 -6.50 16.22 -11.46
N GLY A 136 -7.03 15.13 -12.02
CA GLY A 136 -7.79 15.15 -13.28
C GLY A 136 -9.28 15.42 -13.13
N LEU A 137 -9.77 15.72 -11.92
CA LEU A 137 -11.19 15.89 -11.61
C LEU A 137 -11.46 17.32 -11.09
N PRO A 138 -12.56 17.98 -11.47
CA PRO A 138 -12.96 19.26 -10.88
C PRO A 138 -13.60 19.07 -9.51
N ALA A 139 -12.87 18.47 -8.55
CA ALA A 139 -13.43 18.04 -7.27
C ALA A 139 -12.54 18.39 -6.07
N LEU A 140 -13.17 18.78 -4.96
CA LEU A 140 -12.55 18.90 -3.65
C LEU A 140 -12.91 17.69 -2.79
N VAL A 141 -11.93 16.89 -2.39
CA VAL A 141 -12.12 15.78 -1.46
C VAL A 141 -11.71 16.23 -0.05
N ILE A 142 -12.64 16.23 0.89
CA ILE A 142 -12.40 16.59 2.29
C ILE A 142 -12.49 15.33 3.14
N VAL A 143 -11.41 15.02 3.86
CA VAL A 143 -11.31 13.83 4.72
C VAL A 143 -11.17 14.28 6.17
N THR A 144 -12.05 13.83 7.06
CA THR A 144 -11.94 14.13 8.49
C THR A 144 -11.49 12.89 9.28
N TYR A 145 -10.58 13.07 10.23
CA TYR A 145 -10.09 11.99 11.08
C TYR A 145 -9.61 12.49 12.46
N ARG A 146 -9.48 11.55 13.40
CA ARG A 146 -8.85 11.82 14.70
C ARG A 146 -7.35 11.55 14.58
N ASP A 147 -6.51 12.49 15.07
CA ASP A 147 -5.05 12.34 15.09
C ASP A 147 -4.55 11.71 16.40
N VAL A 148 -5.38 11.73 17.45
CA VAL A 148 -5.11 11.10 18.74
C VAL A 148 -5.74 9.69 18.78
N GLY A 149 -4.97 8.71 19.27
CA GLY A 149 -5.42 7.31 19.35
C GLY A 149 -5.09 6.45 18.12
N LEU A 150 -4.54 7.02 17.05
CA LEU A 150 -3.96 6.23 15.96
C LEU A 150 -2.60 5.70 16.40
N ASP A 151 -2.49 4.39 16.61
CA ASP A 151 -1.20 3.75 16.84
C ASP A 151 -0.33 3.79 15.57
N ARG A 152 0.93 3.38 15.69
CA ARG A 152 1.87 3.40 14.56
C ARG A 152 1.51 2.42 13.44
N TRP A 153 0.68 1.44 13.73
CA TRP A 153 0.27 0.36 12.82
C TRP A 153 -1.13 0.57 12.24
N HIS A 154 -1.80 1.65 12.60
CA HIS A 154 -3.16 1.92 12.13
C HIS A 154 -3.18 2.07 10.60
N PRO A 155 -4.03 1.31 9.85
CA PRO A 155 -4.06 1.32 8.38
C PRO A 155 -4.18 2.74 7.78
N LEU A 156 -5.00 3.59 8.39
CA LEU A 156 -5.15 4.99 7.96
C LEU A 156 -3.81 5.75 7.92
N ARG A 157 -2.86 5.49 8.82
CA ARG A 157 -1.56 6.19 8.81
C ARG A 157 -0.77 5.90 7.55
N VAL A 158 -0.81 4.66 7.07
CA VAL A 158 -0.16 4.25 5.82
C VAL A 158 -0.78 5.01 4.66
N VAL A 159 -2.11 5.00 4.57
CA VAL A 159 -2.86 5.68 3.51
C VAL A 159 -2.63 7.20 3.54
N LEU A 160 -2.64 7.85 4.71
CA LEU A 160 -2.34 9.29 4.82
C LEU A 160 -0.91 9.64 4.37
N GLY A 161 0.05 8.72 4.56
CA GLY A 161 1.42 8.87 4.05
C GLY A 161 1.48 8.77 2.54
N GLU A 162 0.80 7.78 1.96
CA GLU A 162 0.74 7.57 0.50
C GLU A 162 0.02 8.74 -0.21
N VAL A 163 -1.13 9.15 0.31
CA VAL A 163 -1.90 10.28 -0.24
C VAL A 163 -1.09 11.57 -0.25
N ALA A 164 -0.32 11.84 0.81
CA ALA A 164 0.55 13.02 0.89
C ALA A 164 1.69 13.03 -0.14
N GLY A 165 2.10 11.86 -0.65
CA GLY A 165 3.16 11.73 -1.65
C GLY A 165 2.71 11.84 -3.10
N VAL A 166 1.40 11.74 -3.37
CA VAL A 166 0.87 11.59 -4.73
C VAL A 166 0.12 12.81 -5.23
N SER A 167 -0.57 13.54 -4.35
CA SER A 167 -1.44 14.67 -4.73
C SER A 167 -1.10 15.93 -3.94
N PRO A 168 -1.45 17.12 -4.45
CA PRO A 168 -1.44 18.34 -3.64
C PRO A 168 -2.44 18.20 -2.51
N VAL A 169 -1.94 17.91 -1.31
CA VAL A 169 -2.72 17.68 -0.10
C VAL A 169 -2.55 18.86 0.85
N ASP A 170 -3.65 19.49 1.19
CA ASP A 170 -3.70 20.50 2.23
C ASP A 170 -4.07 19.87 3.57
N ARG A 171 -3.38 20.25 4.65
CA ARG A 171 -3.62 19.71 6.00
C ARG A 171 -4.10 20.81 6.92
N LEU A 172 -5.31 20.64 7.47
CA LEU A 172 -5.92 21.50 8.45
C LEU A 172 -6.00 20.78 9.79
N ARG A 173 -5.20 21.22 10.76
CA ARG A 173 -5.30 20.73 12.14
C ARG A 173 -6.10 21.70 12.98
N LEU A 174 -7.17 21.21 13.62
CA LEU A 174 -8.00 22.04 14.51
C LEU A 174 -7.43 22.02 15.93
N ALA A 175 -7.13 23.20 16.42
CA ALA A 175 -6.75 23.42 17.82
C ALA A 175 -8.00 23.62 18.72
N PRO A 176 -7.91 23.35 20.03
CA PRO A 176 -8.92 23.77 21.01
C PRO A 176 -9.18 25.28 20.95
N LEU A 177 -10.34 25.69 21.45
CA LEU A 177 -10.67 27.10 21.58
C LEU A 177 -9.74 27.78 22.60
N SER A 178 -9.38 29.01 22.35
CA SER A 178 -8.64 29.82 23.33
C SER A 178 -9.49 30.10 24.57
N ARG A 179 -8.81 30.52 25.65
CA ARG A 179 -9.48 30.96 26.89
C ARG A 179 -10.43 32.14 26.62
N GLU A 180 -10.08 33.03 25.72
CA GLU A 180 -10.93 34.15 25.31
C GLU A 180 -12.21 33.69 24.60
N ALA A 181 -12.07 32.73 23.65
CA ALA A 181 -13.22 32.15 22.95
C ALA A 181 -14.16 31.39 23.92
N VAL A 182 -13.60 30.63 24.86
CA VAL A 182 -14.38 29.98 25.93
C VAL A 182 -15.09 31.03 26.77
N GLY A 183 -14.42 32.16 27.15
CA GLY A 183 -15.05 33.28 27.85
C GLY A 183 -16.23 33.89 27.10
N ARG A 184 -16.13 34.03 25.81
CA ARG A 184 -17.26 34.52 24.97
C ARG A 184 -18.46 33.58 24.97
N LEU A 185 -18.23 32.25 25.05
CA LEU A 185 -19.30 31.26 25.18
C LEU A 185 -19.89 31.23 26.60
N ALA A 186 -19.07 31.40 27.63
CA ALA A 186 -19.47 31.39 29.01
C ALA A 186 -20.29 32.63 29.43
N ALA A 187 -20.00 33.80 28.85
CA ALA A 187 -20.60 35.08 29.21
C ALA A 187 -22.16 35.10 29.22
N PRO A 188 -22.88 34.58 28.19
CA PRO A 188 -24.34 34.54 28.22
C PRO A 188 -24.92 33.62 29.30
N HIS A 189 -24.14 32.67 29.82
CA HIS A 189 -24.55 31.72 30.86
C HIS A 189 -24.12 32.10 32.28
N GLY A 190 -23.40 33.22 32.43
CA GLY A 190 -22.87 33.65 33.71
C GLY A 190 -21.81 32.73 34.33
N ALA A 191 -21.22 31.82 33.54
CA ALA A 191 -20.26 30.82 33.98
C ALA A 191 -18.84 31.39 34.10
N ALA A 192 -18.05 30.88 35.08
CA ALA A 192 -16.67 31.29 35.29
C ALA A 192 -15.77 30.74 34.14
N ALA A 193 -15.35 31.62 33.24
CA ALA A 193 -14.60 31.28 32.04
C ALA A 193 -13.30 30.51 32.33
N ASP A 194 -12.55 30.89 33.35
CA ASP A 194 -11.28 30.24 33.69
C ASP A 194 -11.46 28.82 34.20
N GLU A 195 -12.47 28.61 35.05
CA GLU A 195 -12.79 27.26 35.54
C GLU A 195 -13.28 26.35 34.41
N LEU A 196 -14.14 26.87 33.53
CA LEU A 196 -14.64 26.16 32.36
C LEU A 196 -13.51 25.77 31.40
N TYR A 197 -12.56 26.68 31.14
CA TYR A 197 -11.40 26.40 30.30
C TYR A 197 -10.48 25.32 30.91
N LEU A 198 -10.20 25.41 32.24
CA LEU A 198 -9.35 24.43 32.91
C LEU A 198 -9.95 23.01 32.85
N LYS A 199 -11.27 22.88 33.00
CA LYS A 199 -11.96 21.59 32.97
C LYS A 199 -12.15 21.01 31.57
N THR A 200 -12.33 21.88 30.54
CA THR A 200 -12.62 21.46 29.17
C THR A 200 -11.41 21.47 28.25
N ALA A 201 -10.28 22.02 28.72
CA ALA A 201 -9.08 22.31 27.93
C ALA A 201 -9.40 23.04 26.59
N GLY A 202 -10.51 23.80 26.56
CA GLY A 202 -10.97 24.51 25.37
C GLY A 202 -11.60 23.64 24.29
N ASN A 203 -11.88 22.36 24.54
CA ASN A 203 -12.58 21.52 23.58
C ASN A 203 -14.03 22.01 23.39
N PRO A 204 -14.45 22.43 22.17
CA PRO A 204 -15.76 23.05 21.95
C PRO A 204 -16.94 22.21 22.39
N PHE A 205 -16.90 20.91 22.17
CA PHE A 205 -17.96 20.01 22.60
C PHE A 205 -18.09 19.98 24.11
N PHE A 206 -16.98 19.88 24.85
CA PHE A 206 -16.98 19.87 26.30
C PHE A 206 -17.44 21.20 26.88
N VAL A 207 -17.04 22.31 26.24
CA VAL A 207 -17.49 23.66 26.61
C VAL A 207 -19.02 23.77 26.45
N THR A 208 -19.57 23.36 25.31
CA THR A 208 -21.00 23.47 25.05
C THR A 208 -21.84 22.56 25.93
N GLU A 209 -21.38 21.32 26.18
CA GLU A 209 -22.07 20.40 27.09
C GLU A 209 -22.03 20.89 28.56
N ALA A 210 -20.90 21.40 29.01
CA ALA A 210 -20.79 21.98 30.36
C ALA A 210 -21.71 23.20 30.53
N LEU A 211 -21.82 24.08 29.57
CA LEU A 211 -22.72 25.24 29.59
C LEU A 211 -24.20 24.85 29.52
N ALA A 212 -24.53 23.79 28.77
CA ALA A 212 -25.89 23.26 28.67
C ALA A 212 -26.36 22.55 29.94
N ALA A 213 -25.43 22.14 30.81
CA ALA A 213 -25.76 21.43 32.03
C ALA A 213 -26.50 22.25 33.12
N HIS A 214 -26.49 23.57 33.09
CA HIS A 214 -27.27 24.51 33.99
C HIS A 214 -27.20 24.17 35.48
N ASP A 215 -26.21 23.46 36.00
CA ASP A 215 -26.09 23.07 37.41
C ASP A 215 -25.14 24.04 38.11
N GLU A 216 -25.43 24.36 39.41
CA GLU A 216 -24.52 25.13 40.23
C GLU A 216 -23.17 24.44 40.44
N GLN A 217 -23.11 23.12 40.21
CA GLN A 217 -21.87 22.33 40.20
C GLN A 217 -21.55 21.91 38.77
N MET A 218 -20.46 22.47 38.25
CA MET A 218 -19.94 22.11 36.95
C MET A 218 -19.56 20.61 36.87
N PRO A 219 -20.01 19.83 35.84
CA PRO A 219 -19.74 18.40 35.70
C PRO A 219 -18.25 18.09 35.75
N ALA A 220 -17.88 16.99 36.43
CA ALA A 220 -16.49 16.59 36.55
C ALA A 220 -15.93 16.00 35.22
N THR A 221 -16.81 15.38 34.43
CA THR A 221 -16.45 14.78 33.16
C THR A 221 -17.48 15.10 32.05
N VAL A 222 -17.08 14.94 30.80
CA VAL A 222 -17.97 15.04 29.62
C VAL A 222 -19.15 14.09 29.73
N ARG A 223 -18.87 12.87 30.20
CA ARG A 223 -19.90 11.84 30.43
C ARG A 223 -20.96 12.32 31.39
N ASP A 224 -20.53 12.93 32.51
CA ASP A 224 -21.45 13.45 33.51
C ASP A 224 -22.32 14.59 32.92
N ALA A 225 -21.73 15.46 32.10
CA ALA A 225 -22.47 16.53 31.41
C ALA A 225 -23.55 15.99 30.50
N VAL A 226 -23.21 15.02 29.65
CA VAL A 226 -24.13 14.34 28.71
C VAL A 226 -25.25 13.63 29.47
N LEU A 227 -24.90 12.84 30.50
CA LEU A 227 -25.85 12.08 31.29
C LEU A 227 -26.74 12.99 32.15
N GLY A 228 -26.18 14.08 32.68
CA GLY A 228 -26.93 15.12 33.40
C GLY A 228 -27.99 15.79 32.51
N ARG A 229 -27.66 16.03 31.22
CA ARG A 229 -28.59 16.54 30.20
C ARG A 229 -29.65 15.50 29.82
N ALA A 230 -29.27 14.28 29.60
CA ALA A 230 -30.19 13.18 29.31
C ALA A 230 -31.18 12.92 30.44
N SER A 231 -30.74 13.09 31.71
CA SER A 231 -31.57 12.87 32.92
C SER A 231 -32.75 13.85 33.04
N ARG A 232 -32.65 15.03 32.39
CA ARG A 232 -33.73 16.07 32.42
C ARG A 232 -34.87 15.78 31.46
N LEU A 233 -34.65 14.88 30.52
CA LEU A 233 -35.67 14.46 29.56
C LEU A 233 -36.72 13.58 30.23
N SER A 234 -37.92 13.54 29.66
CA SER A 234 -38.97 12.63 30.06
C SER A 234 -38.52 11.19 30.04
N PRO A 235 -39.12 10.26 30.80
CA PRO A 235 -38.79 8.85 30.71
C PRO A 235 -38.91 8.27 29.31
N GLY A 236 -39.90 8.72 28.52
CA GLY A 236 -40.08 8.33 27.12
C GLY A 236 -38.90 8.81 26.22
N ALA A 237 -38.53 10.07 26.33
CA ALA A 237 -37.42 10.63 25.56
C ALA A 237 -36.07 9.98 25.91
N ARG A 238 -35.85 9.61 27.19
CA ARG A 238 -34.66 8.83 27.58
C ARG A 238 -34.66 7.43 26.99
N MET A 239 -35.84 6.76 26.95
CA MET A 239 -35.96 5.45 26.30
C MET A 239 -35.65 5.52 24.80
N LEU A 240 -36.07 6.61 24.17
CA LEU A 240 -35.77 6.87 22.75
C LEU A 240 -34.27 7.15 22.54
N LEU A 241 -33.61 7.93 23.42
CA LEU A 241 -32.17 8.11 23.36
C LEU A 241 -31.39 6.80 23.45
N ASP A 242 -31.82 5.89 24.38
CA ASP A 242 -31.22 4.55 24.50
C ASP A 242 -31.36 3.77 23.18
N ALA A 243 -32.54 3.82 22.55
CA ALA A 243 -32.81 3.16 21.28
C ALA A 243 -31.94 3.70 20.14
N ILE A 244 -31.84 5.04 20.01
CA ILE A 244 -31.00 5.69 19.00
C ILE A 244 -29.52 5.40 19.27
N ALA A 245 -29.08 5.36 20.54
CA ALA A 245 -27.68 5.07 20.88
C ALA A 245 -27.25 3.68 20.43
N VAL A 246 -28.13 2.68 20.61
CA VAL A 246 -27.91 1.28 20.22
C VAL A 246 -28.05 1.07 18.70
N ALA A 247 -28.98 1.81 18.05
CA ALA A 247 -29.19 1.70 16.60
C ALA A 247 -27.99 2.20 15.77
N GLY A 248 -27.11 3.04 16.34
CA GLY A 248 -25.85 3.51 15.71
C GLY A 248 -25.82 5.00 15.41
N LYS A 249 -24.89 5.42 14.56
CA LYS A 249 -24.63 6.85 14.25
C LYS A 249 -25.83 7.53 13.55
N GLN A 250 -26.50 6.79 12.68
CA GLN A 250 -27.76 7.16 12.02
C GLN A 250 -28.74 6.00 12.09
N ALA A 251 -29.90 6.26 12.65
CA ALA A 251 -30.95 5.26 12.79
C ALA A 251 -32.15 5.67 11.90
N GLU A 252 -32.58 4.78 11.03
CA GLU A 252 -33.81 4.95 10.26
C GLU A 252 -35.00 5.08 11.22
N LEU A 253 -35.95 5.95 10.89
CA LEU A 253 -37.13 6.14 11.75
C LEU A 253 -37.87 4.83 11.98
N SER A 254 -37.98 3.97 10.97
CA SER A 254 -38.60 2.63 11.08
C SER A 254 -37.90 1.73 12.12
N LEU A 255 -36.57 1.79 12.20
CA LEU A 255 -35.81 1.08 13.22
C LEU A 255 -36.05 1.65 14.61
N VAL A 256 -36.05 2.99 14.73
CA VAL A 256 -36.32 3.68 16.00
C VAL A 256 -37.73 3.38 16.51
N ASP A 257 -38.73 3.36 15.63
CA ASP A 257 -40.11 3.00 15.96
C ASP A 257 -40.23 1.54 16.43
N ALA A 258 -39.44 0.62 15.84
CA ALA A 258 -39.38 -0.77 16.28
C ALA A 258 -38.75 -0.95 17.67
N LEU A 259 -37.78 -0.08 18.02
CA LEU A 259 -37.05 -0.12 19.29
C LEU A 259 -37.74 0.65 20.43
N ALA A 260 -38.50 1.71 20.11
CA ALA A 260 -39.15 2.59 21.08
C ALA A 260 -40.55 2.96 20.56
N SER A 261 -41.51 2.02 20.68
CA SER A 261 -42.88 2.20 20.17
C SER A 261 -43.56 3.46 20.75
N ASP A 262 -44.23 4.23 19.85
CA ASP A 262 -45.15 5.32 20.17
C ASP A 262 -44.55 6.59 20.76
N CYS A 263 -43.50 7.17 20.11
CA CYS A 263 -42.78 8.30 20.70
C CYS A 263 -42.51 9.49 19.78
N SER A 264 -43.46 9.93 18.95
CA SER A 264 -43.27 11.16 18.14
C SER A 264 -43.03 12.40 19.02
N GLU A 265 -43.77 12.56 20.12
CA GLU A 265 -43.58 13.64 21.08
C GLU A 265 -42.19 13.57 21.78
N CYS A 266 -41.71 12.35 22.05
CA CYS A 266 -40.40 12.11 22.65
C CYS A 266 -39.26 12.46 21.69
N LEU A 267 -39.46 12.27 20.39
CA LEU A 267 -38.50 12.64 19.38
C LEU A 267 -38.32 14.16 19.29
N ASP A 268 -39.41 14.91 19.30
CA ASP A 268 -39.38 16.37 19.32
C ASP A 268 -38.69 16.91 20.58
N GLU A 269 -38.92 16.27 21.74
CA GLU A 269 -38.22 16.60 22.99
C GLU A 269 -36.72 16.33 22.88
N ALA A 270 -36.31 15.16 22.34
CA ALA A 270 -34.91 14.79 22.15
C ALA A 270 -34.19 15.74 21.17
N ILE A 271 -34.84 16.11 20.07
CA ILE A 271 -34.35 17.11 19.10
C ILE A 271 -34.28 18.47 19.75
N GLY A 272 -35.33 18.90 20.44
CA GLY A 272 -35.38 20.20 21.15
C GLY A 272 -34.28 20.33 22.23
N SER A 273 -33.88 19.21 22.84
CA SER A 273 -32.73 19.18 23.75
C SER A 273 -31.39 19.42 23.03
N GLY A 274 -31.31 19.27 21.70
CA GLY A 274 -30.09 19.35 20.91
C GLY A 274 -29.16 18.14 21.04
N MET A 275 -29.57 17.07 21.71
CA MET A 275 -28.81 15.82 21.78
C MET A 275 -28.95 14.99 20.51
N VAL A 276 -30.10 15.08 19.85
CA VAL A 276 -30.45 14.35 18.62
C VAL A 276 -30.69 15.34 17.48
N VAL A 277 -30.32 14.95 16.28
CA VAL A 277 -30.59 15.69 15.04
C VAL A 277 -31.35 14.78 14.06
N ALA A 278 -32.36 15.33 13.41
CA ALA A 278 -33.08 14.64 12.33
C ALA A 278 -32.46 14.95 10.97
N ARG A 279 -32.35 13.94 10.10
CA ARG A 279 -31.82 14.03 8.74
C ARG A 279 -32.60 13.09 7.83
N ARG A 280 -33.21 13.61 6.76
CA ARG A 280 -33.80 12.86 5.63
C ARG A 280 -34.26 11.43 5.97
N GLY A 281 -35.24 11.27 6.90
CA GLY A 281 -35.79 9.96 7.26
C GLY A 281 -35.00 9.18 8.32
N ALA A 282 -33.88 9.71 8.82
CA ALA A 282 -33.09 9.12 9.89
C ALA A 282 -32.85 10.11 11.04
N VAL A 283 -32.53 9.60 12.19
CA VAL A 283 -32.16 10.37 13.39
C VAL A 283 -30.83 9.86 13.94
N GLY A 284 -30.07 10.74 14.58
CA GLY A 284 -28.82 10.37 15.20
C GLY A 284 -28.39 11.36 16.25
N PHE A 285 -27.42 11.00 17.09
CA PHE A 285 -26.84 11.94 18.05
C PHE A 285 -26.11 13.08 17.34
N SER A 286 -26.20 14.27 17.93
CA SER A 286 -25.45 15.45 17.45
C SER A 286 -23.93 15.25 17.49
N HIS A 287 -23.46 14.42 18.43
CA HIS A 287 -22.06 14.04 18.61
C HIS A 287 -21.89 12.56 19.02
N GLU A 288 -20.93 11.89 18.40
CA GLU A 288 -20.61 10.49 18.68
C GLU A 288 -20.23 10.25 20.15
N LEU A 289 -19.53 11.18 20.80
CA LEU A 289 -19.20 11.08 22.21
C LEU A 289 -20.45 11.09 23.10
N ALA A 290 -21.50 11.81 22.71
CA ALA A 290 -22.77 11.80 23.42
C ALA A 290 -23.47 10.45 23.24
N ARG A 291 -23.47 9.88 22.02
CA ARG A 291 -24.00 8.56 21.75
C ARG A 291 -23.33 7.50 22.60
N LEU A 292 -21.98 7.45 22.61
CA LEU A 292 -21.23 6.49 23.39
C LEU A 292 -21.48 6.62 24.89
N ALA A 293 -21.53 7.86 25.41
CA ALA A 293 -21.82 8.09 26.85
C ALA A 293 -23.22 7.56 27.24
N VAL A 294 -24.22 7.76 26.39
CA VAL A 294 -25.57 7.23 26.61
C VAL A 294 -25.56 5.70 26.52
N GLU A 295 -24.99 5.12 25.45
CA GLU A 295 -24.94 3.67 25.23
C GLU A 295 -24.25 2.93 26.39
N GLU A 296 -23.11 3.44 26.86
CA GLU A 296 -22.40 2.89 28.05
C GLU A 296 -23.21 3.00 29.35
N SER A 297 -24.11 3.98 29.45
CA SER A 297 -24.96 4.16 30.64
C SER A 297 -26.17 3.22 30.67
N ILE A 298 -26.53 2.61 29.54
CA ILE A 298 -27.68 1.70 29.45
C ILE A 298 -27.41 0.45 30.28
N PRO A 299 -28.31 0.08 31.21
CA PRO A 299 -28.19 -1.17 31.99
C PRO A 299 -28.07 -2.38 31.05
N LEU A 300 -27.18 -3.33 31.36
CA LEU A 300 -26.85 -4.46 30.49
C LEU A 300 -28.08 -5.20 29.94
N GLN A 301 -29.05 -5.52 30.81
CA GLN A 301 -30.24 -6.24 30.37
C GLN A 301 -31.05 -5.45 29.33
N ARG A 302 -31.18 -4.13 29.53
CA ARG A 302 -31.88 -3.27 28.57
C ARG A 302 -31.11 -3.14 27.28
N ARG A 303 -29.81 -2.95 27.33
CA ARG A 303 -28.95 -2.89 26.14
C ARG A 303 -29.05 -4.16 25.30
N LEU A 304 -28.97 -5.34 25.94
CA LEU A 304 -29.18 -6.62 25.26
C LEU A 304 -30.60 -6.76 24.65
N ALA A 305 -31.63 -6.27 25.35
CA ALA A 305 -32.99 -6.27 24.79
C ALA A 305 -33.12 -5.36 23.57
N LEU A 306 -32.48 -4.19 23.59
CA LEU A 306 -32.47 -3.27 22.43
C LEU A 306 -31.69 -3.87 21.25
N HIS A 307 -30.55 -4.50 21.46
CA HIS A 307 -29.82 -5.18 20.39
C HIS A 307 -30.65 -6.34 19.79
N ARG A 308 -31.38 -7.12 20.62
CA ARG A 308 -32.27 -8.18 20.09
C ARG A 308 -33.41 -7.60 19.25
N ALA A 309 -34.04 -6.53 19.74
CA ALA A 309 -35.10 -5.86 18.99
C ALA A 309 -34.58 -5.26 17.67
N ALA A 310 -33.39 -4.65 17.70
CA ALA A 310 -32.74 -4.12 16.51
C ALA A 310 -32.43 -5.24 15.50
N LEU A 311 -31.89 -6.38 15.97
CA LEU A 311 -31.59 -7.53 15.11
C LEU A 311 -32.85 -8.03 14.39
N VAL A 312 -33.96 -8.21 15.12
CA VAL A 312 -35.23 -8.63 14.54
C VAL A 312 -35.78 -7.63 13.54
N ALA A 313 -35.73 -6.33 13.86
CA ALA A 313 -36.22 -5.27 12.95
C ALA A 313 -35.37 -5.18 11.67
N LEU A 314 -34.07 -5.33 11.80
CA LEU A 314 -33.11 -5.28 10.67
C LEU A 314 -33.13 -6.55 9.82
N GLU A 315 -33.56 -7.69 10.37
CA GLU A 315 -33.70 -8.93 9.60
C GLU A 315 -34.86 -8.84 8.59
N PHE A 316 -35.91 -8.07 8.93
CA PHE A 316 -37.12 -7.89 8.10
C PHE A 316 -37.39 -6.38 7.90
N PRO A 317 -36.53 -5.64 7.21
CA PRO A 317 -36.70 -4.20 7.01
C PRO A 317 -37.95 -3.95 6.13
N PRO A 318 -38.68 -2.84 6.37
CA PRO A 318 -39.84 -2.47 5.54
C PRO A 318 -39.46 -2.21 4.09
N ASP A 319 -38.27 -1.62 3.88
CA ASP A 319 -37.75 -1.27 2.58
C ASP A 319 -36.30 -1.80 2.41
N GLY A 320 -36.09 -2.58 1.34
CA GLY A 320 -34.72 -2.99 0.95
C GLY A 320 -34.18 -4.21 1.69
N VAL A 321 -32.87 -4.32 1.71
CA VAL A 321 -32.10 -5.40 2.35
C VAL A 321 -31.09 -4.79 3.32
N THR A 322 -31.06 -5.30 4.54
CA THR A 322 -30.10 -4.83 5.53
C THR A 322 -28.70 -5.36 5.22
N GLU A 323 -27.70 -4.51 5.35
CA GLU A 323 -26.30 -4.89 5.23
C GLU A 323 -25.91 -5.93 6.29
N PRO A 324 -25.25 -7.03 5.89
CA PRO A 324 -24.85 -8.10 6.81
C PRO A 324 -24.00 -7.62 8.01
N ALA A 325 -23.19 -6.58 7.84
CA ALA A 325 -22.37 -6.03 8.91
C ALA A 325 -23.17 -5.49 10.10
N ARG A 326 -24.33 -4.85 9.85
CA ARG A 326 -25.22 -4.36 10.91
C ARG A 326 -25.86 -5.51 11.68
N LEU A 327 -26.32 -6.55 10.96
CA LEU A 327 -26.85 -7.77 11.57
C LEU A 327 -25.80 -8.46 12.45
N ALA A 328 -24.57 -8.62 11.93
CA ALA A 328 -23.46 -9.19 12.67
C ALA A 328 -23.11 -8.38 13.92
N HIS A 329 -23.11 -7.04 13.83
CA HIS A 329 -22.86 -6.15 14.98
C HIS A 329 -23.84 -6.40 16.13
N HIS A 330 -25.15 -6.43 15.84
CA HIS A 330 -26.14 -6.68 16.88
C HIS A 330 -26.08 -8.11 17.40
N ALA A 331 -25.83 -9.11 16.54
CA ALA A 331 -25.64 -10.49 16.95
C ALA A 331 -24.46 -10.66 17.92
N GLN A 332 -23.32 -10.02 17.61
CA GLN A 332 -22.13 -10.00 18.48
C GLN A 332 -22.40 -9.31 19.81
N ALA A 333 -23.11 -8.19 19.80
CA ALA A 333 -23.47 -7.46 21.02
C ALA A 333 -24.37 -8.27 21.95
N ILE A 334 -25.27 -9.10 21.39
CA ILE A 334 -26.10 -10.04 22.14
C ILE A 334 -25.25 -11.19 22.70
N GLY A 335 -24.24 -11.61 21.96
CA GLY A 335 -23.39 -12.75 22.32
C GLY A 335 -24.09 -14.11 22.22
N ASP A 336 -25.23 -14.18 21.51
CA ASP A 336 -25.98 -15.41 21.28
C ASP A 336 -25.33 -16.24 20.17
N PRO A 337 -24.95 -17.52 20.47
CA PRO A 337 -24.28 -18.35 19.49
C PRO A 337 -25.02 -18.54 18.17
N GLU A 338 -26.34 -18.69 18.21
CA GLU A 338 -27.17 -18.93 17.03
C GLU A 338 -27.14 -17.69 16.09
N SER A 339 -27.37 -16.52 16.65
CA SER A 339 -27.35 -15.26 15.91
C SER A 339 -25.96 -14.96 15.32
N VAL A 340 -24.89 -15.17 16.11
CA VAL A 340 -23.51 -14.95 15.64
C VAL A 340 -23.16 -15.90 14.50
N LEU A 341 -23.46 -17.21 14.66
CA LEU A 341 -23.20 -18.22 13.62
C LEU A 341 -23.99 -17.98 12.34
N ARG A 342 -25.14 -17.33 12.44
CA ARG A 342 -25.99 -17.00 11.29
C ARG A 342 -25.48 -15.78 10.53
N PHE A 343 -25.12 -14.69 11.22
CA PHE A 343 -24.89 -13.39 10.61
C PHE A 343 -23.41 -13.04 10.43
N ALA A 344 -22.52 -13.45 11.34
CA ALA A 344 -21.10 -13.11 11.21
C ALA A 344 -20.44 -13.75 9.98
N PRO A 345 -20.70 -15.02 9.59
CA PRO A 345 -20.18 -15.58 8.35
C PRO A 345 -20.68 -14.87 7.09
N LEU A 346 -21.94 -14.43 7.07
CA LEU A 346 -22.50 -13.68 5.94
C LEU A 346 -21.83 -12.31 5.79
N ALA A 347 -21.65 -11.62 6.91
CA ALA A 347 -20.94 -10.36 6.94
C ALA A 347 -19.47 -10.52 6.53
N ALA A 348 -18.80 -11.58 7.00
CA ALA A 348 -17.43 -11.91 6.64
C ALA A 348 -17.28 -12.18 5.14
N ALA A 349 -18.14 -13.02 4.56
CA ALA A 349 -18.13 -13.32 3.13
C ALA A 349 -18.39 -12.06 2.28
N HIS A 350 -19.29 -11.19 2.72
CA HIS A 350 -19.55 -9.92 2.07
C HIS A 350 -18.34 -8.98 2.15
N ALA A 351 -17.73 -8.85 3.33
CA ALA A 351 -16.52 -8.04 3.54
C ALA A 351 -15.36 -8.54 2.69
N SER A 352 -15.10 -9.87 2.68
CA SER A 352 -14.06 -10.49 1.86
C SER A 352 -14.26 -10.22 0.36
N LYS A 353 -15.51 -10.35 -0.11
CA LYS A 353 -15.86 -10.03 -1.52
C LYS A 353 -15.58 -8.57 -1.87
N LEU A 354 -15.76 -7.65 -0.94
CA LEU A 354 -15.52 -6.22 -1.12
C LEU A 354 -14.04 -5.82 -0.88
N GLY A 355 -13.14 -6.77 -0.59
CA GLY A 355 -11.72 -6.50 -0.32
C GLY A 355 -11.42 -6.06 1.11
N ALA A 356 -12.41 -6.05 2.02
CA ALA A 356 -12.22 -5.77 3.45
C ALA A 356 -11.79 -7.05 4.20
N HIS A 357 -10.61 -7.58 3.83
CA HIS A 357 -10.14 -8.88 4.29
C HIS A 357 -9.81 -8.93 5.79
N ARG A 358 -9.33 -7.81 6.39
CA ARG A 358 -9.07 -7.74 7.84
C ARG A 358 -10.35 -7.89 8.64
N GLU A 359 -11.39 -7.17 8.24
CA GLU A 359 -12.73 -7.24 8.83
C GLU A 359 -13.34 -8.62 8.64
N ALA A 360 -13.20 -9.22 7.46
CA ALA A 360 -13.66 -10.57 7.17
C ALA A 360 -12.99 -11.60 8.10
N ALA A 361 -11.67 -11.55 8.27
CA ALA A 361 -10.93 -12.46 9.15
C ALA A 361 -11.37 -12.35 10.62
N VAL A 362 -11.69 -11.12 11.08
CA VAL A 362 -12.23 -10.88 12.43
C VAL A 362 -13.62 -11.49 12.57
N LEU A 363 -14.53 -11.23 11.63
CA LEU A 363 -15.91 -11.74 11.63
C LEU A 363 -15.96 -13.27 11.57
N TYR A 364 -15.12 -13.92 10.73
CA TYR A 364 -14.98 -15.37 10.75
C TYR A 364 -14.42 -15.86 12.10
N GLY A 365 -13.49 -15.10 12.70
CA GLY A 365 -12.97 -15.39 14.05
C GLY A 365 -14.07 -15.40 15.11
N GLU A 366 -14.98 -14.42 15.08
CA GLU A 366 -16.13 -14.34 15.99
C GLU A 366 -17.09 -15.55 15.82
N ALA A 367 -17.42 -15.91 14.59
CA ALA A 367 -18.22 -17.12 14.34
C ALA A 367 -17.51 -18.39 14.87
N LEU A 368 -16.20 -18.50 14.68
CA LEU A 368 -15.40 -19.64 15.10
C LEU A 368 -15.23 -19.78 16.61
N ARG A 369 -15.60 -18.76 17.42
CA ARG A 369 -15.71 -18.91 18.89
C ARG A 369 -16.76 -19.97 19.28
N PHE A 370 -17.72 -20.21 18.40
CA PHE A 370 -18.80 -21.20 18.57
C PHE A 370 -18.64 -22.39 17.61
N ALA A 371 -17.43 -22.68 17.17
CA ALA A 371 -17.12 -23.71 16.17
C ALA A 371 -17.69 -25.09 16.53
N GLU A 372 -17.77 -25.44 17.83
CA GLU A 372 -18.29 -26.73 18.31
C GLU A 372 -19.79 -26.92 18.02
N LEU A 373 -20.55 -25.86 17.80
CA LEU A 373 -21.95 -25.91 17.44
C LEU A 373 -22.20 -26.05 15.93
N VAL A 374 -21.14 -25.96 15.12
CA VAL A 374 -21.21 -25.99 13.65
C VAL A 374 -20.87 -27.38 13.13
N PRO A 375 -21.62 -27.94 12.16
CA PRO A 375 -21.25 -29.20 11.50
C PRO A 375 -19.86 -29.15 10.88
N LEU A 376 -19.14 -30.28 10.88
CA LEU A 376 -17.74 -30.38 10.44
C LEU A 376 -17.48 -29.71 9.08
N GLY A 377 -18.35 -29.92 8.09
CA GLY A 377 -18.19 -29.34 6.75
C GLY A 377 -18.28 -27.81 6.74
N ALA A 378 -19.27 -27.26 7.47
CA ALA A 378 -19.40 -25.80 7.60
C ALA A 378 -18.26 -25.19 8.45
N ARG A 379 -17.83 -25.90 9.51
CA ARG A 379 -16.68 -25.51 10.33
C ARG A 379 -15.40 -25.42 9.49
N ALA A 380 -15.14 -26.42 8.65
CA ALA A 380 -14.01 -26.45 7.72
C ALA A 380 -14.05 -25.25 6.75
N ALA A 381 -15.24 -24.96 6.19
CA ALA A 381 -15.40 -23.82 5.29
C ALA A 381 -15.10 -22.49 5.98
N LEU A 382 -15.54 -22.27 7.21
CA LEU A 382 -15.25 -21.05 8.00
C LEU A 382 -13.75 -20.91 8.29
N PHE A 383 -13.07 -21.99 8.68
CA PHE A 383 -11.62 -21.95 8.89
C PHE A 383 -10.85 -21.68 7.61
N SER A 384 -11.20 -22.30 6.48
CA SER A 384 -10.55 -22.07 5.19
C SER A 384 -10.78 -20.65 4.68
N ALA A 385 -11.99 -20.11 4.80
CA ALA A 385 -12.29 -18.75 4.43
C ALA A 385 -11.48 -17.75 5.27
N ARG A 386 -11.42 -17.95 6.59
CA ARG A 386 -10.58 -17.15 7.47
C ARG A 386 -9.10 -17.24 7.09
N ALA A 387 -8.61 -18.43 6.78
CA ALA A 387 -7.21 -18.64 6.37
C ALA A 387 -6.87 -17.86 5.09
N PHE A 388 -7.80 -17.80 4.14
CA PHE A 388 -7.64 -17.01 2.93
C PHE A 388 -7.54 -15.50 3.23
N ASP A 389 -8.45 -14.94 4.04
CA ASP A 389 -8.43 -13.52 4.39
C ASP A 389 -7.18 -13.13 5.21
N LEU A 390 -6.73 -14.02 6.12
CA LEU A 390 -5.47 -13.87 6.85
C LEU A 390 -4.25 -13.92 5.91
N PHE A 391 -4.27 -14.77 4.89
CA PHE A 391 -3.22 -14.84 3.87
C PHE A 391 -3.12 -13.54 3.07
N VAL A 392 -4.25 -13.02 2.58
CA VAL A 392 -4.29 -11.77 1.80
C VAL A 392 -3.77 -10.58 2.62
N THR A 393 -4.00 -10.61 3.94
CA THR A 393 -3.53 -9.56 4.87
C THR A 393 -2.14 -9.84 5.48
N LEU A 394 -1.37 -10.78 4.90
CA LEU A 394 0.01 -11.15 5.27
C LEU A 394 0.16 -11.75 6.68
N GLN A 395 -0.92 -12.20 7.30
CA GLN A 395 -0.91 -12.87 8.60
C GLN A 395 -0.70 -14.39 8.41
N PHE A 396 0.45 -14.75 7.84
CA PHE A 396 0.69 -16.12 7.34
C PHE A 396 0.66 -17.20 8.44
N GLN A 397 1.15 -16.92 9.65
CA GLN A 397 1.18 -17.91 10.74
C GLN A 397 -0.25 -18.25 11.22
N GLU A 398 -1.09 -17.23 11.36
CA GLU A 398 -2.49 -17.40 11.70
C GLU A 398 -3.27 -18.10 10.57
N ALA A 399 -2.92 -17.81 9.31
CA ALA A 399 -3.49 -18.49 8.15
C ALA A 399 -3.16 -19.99 8.15
N VAL A 400 -1.91 -20.37 8.42
CA VAL A 400 -1.49 -21.78 8.60
C VAL A 400 -2.32 -22.45 9.68
N ALA A 401 -2.39 -21.84 10.87
CA ALA A 401 -3.13 -22.40 12.00
C ALA A 401 -4.63 -22.57 11.71
N ALA A 402 -5.24 -21.63 10.98
CA ALA A 402 -6.63 -21.73 10.56
C ALA A 402 -6.82 -22.85 9.51
N GLN A 403 -5.95 -22.92 8.51
CA GLN A 403 -6.04 -23.92 7.45
C GLN A 403 -5.81 -25.36 7.98
N GLU A 404 -4.91 -25.55 8.94
CA GLU A 404 -4.75 -26.82 9.63
C GLU A 404 -6.00 -27.26 10.37
N ARG A 405 -6.74 -26.31 10.99
CA ARG A 405 -8.01 -26.63 11.65
C ARG A 405 -9.07 -27.01 10.62
N ALA A 406 -9.13 -26.34 9.47
CA ALA A 406 -10.00 -26.74 8.37
C ALA A 406 -9.68 -28.16 7.90
N LEU A 407 -8.40 -28.47 7.69
CA LEU A 407 -7.95 -29.77 7.24
C LEU A 407 -8.38 -30.89 8.21
N ARG A 408 -8.20 -30.71 9.52
CA ARG A 408 -8.66 -31.71 10.54
C ARG A 408 -10.17 -31.98 10.41
N CYS A 409 -10.98 -30.96 10.25
CA CYS A 409 -12.43 -31.17 10.05
C CYS A 409 -12.75 -31.94 8.77
N LEU A 410 -12.00 -31.71 7.69
CA LEU A 410 -12.18 -32.38 6.41
C LEU A 410 -11.68 -33.85 6.46
N GLU A 411 -10.62 -34.12 7.23
CA GLU A 411 -10.11 -35.46 7.49
C GLU A 411 -11.15 -36.30 8.26
N GLU A 412 -11.72 -35.74 9.32
CA GLU A 412 -12.80 -36.38 10.09
C GLU A 412 -14.06 -36.64 9.22
N LEU A 413 -14.35 -35.75 8.29
CA LEU A 413 -15.48 -35.87 7.36
C LEU A 413 -15.23 -36.88 6.22
N GLY A 414 -13.98 -37.18 5.94
CA GLY A 414 -13.57 -38.04 4.81
C GLY A 414 -13.78 -37.39 3.43
N ALA A 415 -13.85 -36.07 3.36
CA ALA A 415 -14.12 -35.31 2.13
C ALA A 415 -12.85 -35.11 1.28
N ARG A 416 -12.38 -36.19 0.61
CA ARG A 416 -11.09 -36.26 -0.11
C ARG A 416 -10.84 -35.08 -1.07
N PRO A 417 -11.73 -34.65 -2.00
CA PRO A 417 -11.46 -33.52 -2.86
C PRO A 417 -11.21 -32.21 -2.08
N ALA A 418 -12.02 -31.93 -1.08
CA ALA A 418 -11.84 -30.77 -0.23
C ALA A 418 -10.56 -30.84 0.64
N GLN A 419 -10.19 -32.03 1.13
CA GLN A 419 -8.92 -32.26 1.81
C GLN A 419 -7.73 -31.96 0.90
N GLY A 420 -7.76 -32.44 -0.35
CA GLY A 420 -6.72 -32.19 -1.33
C GLY A 420 -6.57 -30.71 -1.63
N LEU A 421 -7.66 -29.97 -1.80
CA LEU A 421 -7.64 -28.51 -2.00
C LEU A 421 -7.11 -27.78 -0.77
N ALA A 422 -7.53 -28.20 0.43
CA ALA A 422 -7.04 -27.61 1.69
C ALA A 422 -5.54 -27.84 1.89
N LEU A 423 -5.03 -29.04 1.57
CA LEU A 423 -3.60 -29.35 1.58
C LEU A 423 -2.83 -28.56 0.53
N THR A 424 -3.39 -28.36 -0.67
CA THR A 424 -2.77 -27.55 -1.74
C THR A 424 -2.59 -26.11 -1.29
N PHE A 425 -3.57 -25.53 -0.60
CA PHE A 425 -3.46 -24.17 -0.04
C PHE A 425 -2.51 -24.15 1.17
N LEU A 426 -2.56 -25.14 2.05
CA LEU A 426 -1.64 -25.24 3.18
C LEU A 426 -0.18 -25.36 2.72
N ALA A 427 0.10 -26.10 1.65
CA ALA A 427 1.42 -26.20 1.04
C ALA A 427 1.93 -24.82 0.57
N HIS A 428 1.03 -23.99 0.01
CA HIS A 428 1.34 -22.59 -0.33
C HIS A 428 1.66 -21.75 0.92
N LEU A 429 0.86 -21.87 1.97
CA LEU A 429 1.06 -21.15 3.23
C LEU A 429 2.40 -21.52 3.89
N HIS A 430 2.77 -22.81 3.92
CA HIS A 430 4.07 -23.25 4.42
C HIS A 430 5.23 -22.59 3.66
N TRP A 431 5.12 -22.50 2.33
CA TRP A 431 6.12 -21.80 1.54
C TRP A 431 6.18 -20.29 1.90
N GLN A 432 5.03 -19.64 2.09
CA GLN A 432 4.98 -18.20 2.43
C GLN A 432 5.60 -17.89 3.80
N VAL A 433 5.51 -18.81 4.76
CA VAL A 433 6.21 -18.66 6.06
C VAL A 433 7.69 -19.03 6.01
N GLY A 434 8.21 -19.45 4.83
CA GLY A 434 9.61 -19.79 4.63
C GLY A 434 9.95 -21.28 4.88
N SER A 435 8.96 -22.15 4.98
CA SER A 435 9.12 -23.59 5.18
C SER A 435 8.89 -24.36 3.89
N LEU A 436 9.77 -24.21 2.90
CA LEU A 436 9.67 -24.92 1.61
C LEU A 436 9.65 -26.46 1.74
N PRO A 437 10.46 -27.10 2.61
CA PRO A 437 10.38 -28.56 2.80
C PRO A 437 9.01 -29.04 3.28
N GLU A 438 8.40 -28.35 4.23
CA GLU A 438 7.05 -28.63 4.72
C GLU A 438 6.00 -28.37 3.64
N GLY A 439 6.22 -27.33 2.82
CA GLY A 439 5.40 -27.04 1.65
C GLY A 439 5.38 -28.19 0.66
N LEU A 440 6.55 -28.71 0.29
CA LEU A 440 6.71 -29.88 -0.61
C LEU A 440 6.07 -31.16 -0.02
N ALA A 441 6.32 -31.45 1.26
CA ALA A 441 5.73 -32.59 1.94
C ALA A 441 4.18 -32.50 1.98
N THR A 442 3.64 -31.29 2.21
CA THR A 442 2.20 -31.07 2.24
C THR A 442 1.59 -31.16 0.84
N ALA A 443 2.28 -30.65 -0.19
CA ALA A 443 1.86 -30.83 -1.58
C ALA A 443 1.83 -32.31 -2.00
N GLN A 444 2.80 -33.11 -1.56
CA GLN A 444 2.80 -34.55 -1.80
C GLN A 444 1.59 -35.21 -1.13
N ARG A 445 1.27 -34.87 0.11
CA ARG A 445 0.05 -35.35 0.79
C ARG A 445 -1.23 -34.98 0.02
N ALA A 446 -1.27 -33.77 -0.58
CA ALA A 446 -2.41 -33.37 -1.41
C ALA A 446 -2.58 -34.31 -2.61
N LEU A 447 -1.48 -34.63 -3.28
CA LEU A 447 -1.44 -35.58 -4.42
C LEU A 447 -1.90 -36.97 -3.99
N ASP A 448 -1.41 -37.49 -2.87
CA ASP A 448 -1.76 -38.82 -2.35
C ASP A 448 -3.27 -38.89 -2.01
N VAL A 449 -3.83 -37.84 -1.44
CA VAL A 449 -5.28 -37.77 -1.13
C VAL A 449 -6.11 -37.70 -2.40
N LEU A 450 -5.64 -37.01 -3.44
CA LEU A 450 -6.36 -36.82 -4.71
C LEU A 450 -6.11 -37.95 -5.73
N GLU A 451 -5.27 -38.92 -5.40
CA GLU A 451 -5.00 -40.06 -6.28
C GLU A 451 -6.31 -40.79 -6.68
N GLY A 452 -6.48 -40.97 -7.99
CA GLY A 452 -7.69 -41.58 -8.56
C GLY A 452 -8.93 -40.69 -8.58
N LEU A 453 -8.82 -39.40 -8.27
CA LEU A 453 -9.90 -38.43 -8.30
C LEU A 453 -9.59 -37.32 -9.34
N PRO A 454 -9.77 -37.56 -10.64
CA PRO A 454 -9.50 -36.56 -11.66
C PRO A 454 -10.47 -35.37 -11.52
N GLY A 455 -9.93 -34.17 -11.38
CA GLY A 455 -10.74 -32.95 -11.22
C GLY A 455 -9.86 -31.69 -11.17
N PRO A 456 -10.48 -30.50 -11.09
CA PRO A 456 -9.76 -29.23 -10.95
C PRO A 456 -8.83 -29.19 -9.73
N GLU A 457 -9.20 -29.85 -8.63
CA GLU A 457 -8.41 -29.97 -7.41
C GLU A 457 -7.07 -30.67 -7.64
N LEU A 458 -7.06 -31.73 -8.45
CA LEU A 458 -5.85 -32.45 -8.80
C LEU A 458 -4.96 -31.60 -9.74
N VAL A 459 -5.55 -30.86 -10.69
CA VAL A 459 -4.79 -29.89 -11.50
C VAL A 459 -4.13 -28.86 -10.62
N ALA A 460 -4.85 -28.29 -9.65
CA ALA A 460 -4.30 -27.31 -8.71
C ALA A 460 -3.16 -27.89 -7.86
N ALA A 461 -3.26 -29.17 -7.45
CA ALA A 461 -2.21 -29.84 -6.69
C ALA A 461 -0.95 -30.08 -7.56
N TYR A 462 -1.08 -30.51 -8.82
CA TYR A 462 0.04 -30.63 -9.77
C TYR A 462 0.73 -29.30 -10.00
N VAL A 463 -0.04 -28.23 -10.25
CA VAL A 463 0.48 -26.86 -10.38
C VAL A 463 1.24 -26.44 -9.13
N ARG A 464 0.67 -26.67 -7.94
CA ARG A 464 1.34 -26.32 -6.68
C ARG A 464 2.67 -27.03 -6.50
N MET A 465 2.72 -28.33 -6.78
CA MET A 465 3.96 -29.11 -6.73
C MET A 465 5.00 -28.54 -7.70
N ALA A 466 4.63 -28.25 -8.94
CA ALA A 466 5.54 -27.65 -9.93
C ALA A 466 6.09 -26.31 -9.46
N VAL A 467 5.25 -25.44 -8.89
CA VAL A 467 5.65 -24.11 -8.37
C VAL A 467 6.66 -24.24 -7.20
N LEU A 468 6.41 -25.17 -6.28
CA LEU A 468 7.33 -25.41 -5.13
C LEU A 468 8.66 -25.98 -5.58
N LEU A 469 8.67 -26.85 -6.60
CA LEU A 469 9.90 -27.39 -7.20
C LEU A 469 10.71 -26.32 -7.93
N LEU A 470 10.06 -25.35 -8.57
CA LEU A 470 10.76 -24.16 -9.09
C LEU A 470 11.41 -23.33 -7.98
N ALA A 471 10.73 -23.18 -6.84
CA ALA A 471 11.31 -22.51 -5.67
C ALA A 471 12.49 -23.29 -5.07
N ALA A 472 12.47 -24.64 -5.22
CA ALA A 472 13.58 -25.53 -4.86
C ALA A 472 14.72 -25.57 -5.90
N GLU A 473 14.64 -24.79 -6.99
CA GLU A 473 15.60 -24.80 -8.12
C GLU A 473 15.65 -26.16 -8.88
N GLU A 474 14.51 -26.87 -8.97
CA GLU A 474 14.37 -28.15 -9.64
C GLU A 474 13.45 -28.09 -10.89
N PRO A 475 13.81 -27.34 -11.97
CA PRO A 475 12.94 -27.14 -13.11
C PRO A 475 12.59 -28.42 -13.87
N GLY A 476 13.50 -29.40 -13.90
CA GLY A 476 13.24 -30.70 -14.55
C GLY A 476 12.14 -31.51 -13.86
N ALA A 477 12.16 -31.55 -12.53
CA ALA A 477 11.09 -32.16 -11.74
C ALA A 477 9.79 -31.38 -11.84
N ALA A 478 9.87 -30.06 -11.84
CA ALA A 478 8.72 -29.16 -11.99
C ALA A 478 7.99 -29.38 -13.33
N MET A 479 8.73 -29.59 -14.42
CA MET A 479 8.18 -29.87 -15.76
C MET A 479 7.30 -31.14 -15.76
N THR A 480 7.75 -32.21 -15.11
CA THR A 480 6.96 -33.45 -15.02
C THR A 480 5.57 -33.20 -14.43
N TRP A 481 5.45 -32.35 -13.41
CA TRP A 481 4.17 -32.02 -12.80
C TRP A 481 3.37 -31.01 -13.63
N ALA A 482 4.03 -30.08 -14.28
CA ALA A 482 3.39 -29.12 -15.18
C ALA A 482 2.74 -29.83 -16.39
N GLU A 483 3.43 -30.79 -17.00
CA GLU A 483 2.88 -31.63 -18.08
C GLU A 483 1.67 -32.47 -17.62
N ARG A 484 1.73 -33.06 -16.42
CA ARG A 484 0.59 -33.77 -15.85
C ARG A 484 -0.61 -32.85 -15.62
N ALA A 485 -0.35 -31.63 -15.17
CA ALA A 485 -1.40 -30.63 -15.02
C ALA A 485 -2.04 -30.28 -16.35
N GLU A 486 -1.24 -30.11 -17.41
CA GLU A 486 -1.72 -29.78 -18.76
C GLU A 486 -2.50 -30.94 -19.36
N ASP A 487 -2.01 -32.18 -19.23
CA ASP A 487 -2.67 -33.37 -19.73
C ASP A 487 -4.06 -33.58 -19.09
N LEU A 488 -4.15 -33.44 -17.78
CA LEU A 488 -5.42 -33.53 -17.07
C LEU A 488 -6.34 -32.36 -17.42
N ALA A 489 -5.84 -31.13 -17.47
CA ALA A 489 -6.63 -29.93 -17.79
C ALA A 489 -7.23 -29.97 -19.21
N ARG A 490 -6.54 -30.65 -20.17
CA ARG A 490 -7.08 -30.88 -21.51
C ARG A 490 -8.27 -31.85 -21.50
N GLN A 491 -8.36 -32.76 -20.53
CA GLN A 491 -9.46 -33.72 -20.40
C GLN A 491 -10.66 -33.12 -19.66
N LEU A 492 -10.44 -32.09 -18.88
CA LEU A 492 -11.48 -31.38 -18.13
C LEU A 492 -12.11 -30.26 -18.98
N ASP A 493 -13.44 -30.08 -18.86
CA ASP A 493 -14.11 -28.93 -19.47
C ASP A 493 -14.12 -27.73 -18.49
N ASP A 494 -12.90 -27.35 -18.04
CA ASP A 494 -12.69 -26.25 -17.13
C ASP A 494 -11.66 -25.26 -17.70
N PRO A 495 -12.11 -24.08 -18.17
CA PRO A 495 -11.23 -23.06 -18.76
C PRO A 495 -10.14 -22.56 -17.78
N ARG A 496 -10.48 -22.44 -16.47
CA ARG A 496 -9.52 -21.96 -15.45
C ARG A 496 -8.36 -22.93 -15.29
N SER A 497 -8.64 -24.24 -15.20
CA SER A 497 -7.59 -25.27 -15.12
C SER A 497 -6.69 -25.25 -16.32
N ARG A 498 -7.24 -25.07 -17.54
CA ARG A 498 -6.46 -24.99 -18.78
C ARG A 498 -5.52 -23.78 -18.81
N ILE A 499 -6.01 -22.62 -18.40
CA ILE A 499 -5.20 -21.39 -18.36
C ILE A 499 -4.11 -21.52 -17.30
N LEU A 500 -4.42 -22.07 -16.13
CA LEU A 500 -3.46 -22.27 -15.05
C LEU A 500 -2.36 -23.28 -15.40
N ALA A 501 -2.72 -24.37 -16.07
CA ALA A 501 -1.74 -25.36 -16.56
C ALA A 501 -0.82 -24.76 -17.63
N LEU A 502 -1.36 -24.01 -18.61
CA LEU A 502 -0.58 -23.30 -19.64
C LEU A 502 0.39 -22.30 -19.01
N GLN A 503 -0.06 -21.52 -18.02
CA GLN A 503 0.79 -20.62 -17.23
C GLN A 503 1.96 -21.36 -16.61
N THR A 504 1.68 -22.51 -15.99
CA THR A 504 2.69 -23.30 -15.27
C THR A 504 3.73 -23.88 -16.19
N VAL A 505 3.33 -24.49 -17.32
CA VAL A 505 4.25 -25.00 -18.33
C VAL A 505 5.12 -23.88 -18.89
N GLY A 506 4.49 -22.75 -19.29
CA GLY A 506 5.22 -21.58 -19.79
C GLY A 506 6.22 -21.02 -18.77
N TRP A 507 5.85 -21.05 -17.47
CA TRP A 507 6.76 -20.60 -16.42
C TRP A 507 7.96 -21.53 -16.25
N VAL A 508 7.75 -22.85 -16.23
CA VAL A 508 8.85 -23.83 -16.08
C VAL A 508 9.82 -23.74 -17.25
N GLU A 509 9.32 -23.67 -18.50
CA GLU A 509 10.16 -23.50 -19.69
C GLU A 509 10.97 -22.21 -19.62
N PHE A 510 10.31 -21.08 -19.34
CA PHE A 510 10.99 -19.80 -19.27
C PHE A 510 12.01 -19.74 -18.11
N PHE A 511 11.69 -20.38 -16.98
CA PHE A 511 12.61 -20.50 -15.85
C PHE A 511 13.87 -21.32 -16.20
N ALA A 512 13.74 -22.33 -17.05
CA ALA A 512 14.85 -23.12 -17.59
C ALA A 512 15.64 -22.37 -18.70
N GLY A 513 15.21 -21.17 -19.11
CA GLY A 513 15.84 -20.36 -20.15
C GLY A 513 15.29 -20.60 -21.55
N GLU A 514 14.18 -21.32 -21.68
CA GLU A 514 13.53 -21.58 -22.96
C GLU A 514 12.55 -20.45 -23.32
N LEU A 515 12.83 -19.67 -24.38
CA LEU A 515 11.99 -18.53 -24.78
C LEU A 515 10.57 -18.92 -25.24
N ALA A 516 10.35 -20.17 -25.65
CA ALA A 516 9.00 -20.68 -25.96
C ALA A 516 8.05 -20.59 -24.78
N GLY A 517 8.57 -20.64 -23.55
CA GLY A 517 7.79 -20.42 -22.32
C GLY A 517 7.21 -19.01 -22.26
N LEU A 518 7.91 -18.00 -22.74
CA LEU A 518 7.42 -16.61 -22.77
C LEU A 518 6.19 -16.45 -23.68
N ASP A 519 6.16 -17.13 -24.85
CA ASP A 519 5.02 -17.12 -25.75
C ASP A 519 3.77 -17.74 -25.09
N LYS A 520 3.95 -18.81 -24.31
CA LYS A 520 2.87 -19.43 -23.54
C LYS A 520 2.35 -18.48 -22.44
N LEU A 521 3.25 -17.77 -21.74
CA LEU A 521 2.87 -16.79 -20.73
C LEU A 521 2.14 -15.58 -21.35
N ALA A 522 2.57 -15.12 -22.52
CA ALA A 522 1.85 -14.09 -23.28
C ALA A 522 0.43 -14.57 -23.67
N ARG A 523 0.30 -15.81 -24.15
CA ARG A 523 -1.01 -16.41 -24.44
C ARG A 523 -1.88 -16.56 -23.19
N THR A 524 -1.27 -16.90 -22.06
CA THR A 524 -1.97 -16.94 -20.76
C THR A 524 -2.56 -15.59 -20.40
N LEU A 525 -1.82 -14.48 -20.60
CA LEU A 525 -2.32 -13.13 -20.34
C LEU A 525 -3.56 -12.79 -21.17
N GLU A 526 -3.57 -13.17 -22.46
CA GLU A 526 -4.72 -12.96 -23.34
C GLU A 526 -5.94 -13.74 -22.83
N LEU A 527 -5.80 -15.06 -22.66
CA LEU A 527 -6.88 -15.94 -22.24
C LEU A 527 -7.43 -15.59 -20.85
N ALA A 528 -6.55 -15.25 -19.91
CA ALA A 528 -6.97 -14.88 -18.55
C ALA A 528 -7.73 -13.55 -18.55
N ARG A 529 -7.35 -12.58 -19.39
CA ARG A 529 -8.10 -11.31 -19.55
C ARG A 529 -9.47 -11.54 -20.16
N GLU A 530 -9.58 -12.37 -21.20
CA GLU A 530 -10.85 -12.72 -21.85
C GLU A 530 -11.79 -13.43 -20.88
N ALA A 531 -11.24 -14.27 -20.00
CA ALA A 531 -11.97 -15.01 -18.97
C ALA A 531 -12.24 -14.20 -17.67
N GLY A 532 -11.75 -12.97 -17.54
CA GLY A 532 -11.90 -12.16 -16.33
C GLY A 532 -11.14 -12.69 -15.11
N LEU A 533 -10.06 -13.45 -15.28
CA LEU A 533 -9.25 -14.07 -14.22
C LEU A 533 -8.12 -13.12 -13.79
N GLU A 534 -8.47 -12.09 -13.03
CA GLU A 534 -7.55 -10.99 -12.66
C GLU A 534 -6.34 -11.47 -11.86
N ASP A 535 -6.53 -12.45 -10.97
CA ASP A 535 -5.47 -13.09 -10.20
C ASP A 535 -4.41 -13.75 -11.09
N ILE A 536 -4.84 -14.50 -12.11
CA ILE A 536 -3.94 -15.16 -13.05
C ILE A 536 -3.19 -14.13 -13.91
N VAL A 537 -3.87 -13.06 -14.33
CA VAL A 537 -3.22 -11.96 -15.08
C VAL A 537 -2.10 -11.31 -14.26
N ALA A 538 -2.40 -10.91 -13.02
CA ALA A 538 -1.42 -10.25 -12.15
C ALA A 538 -0.21 -11.17 -11.84
N VAL A 539 -0.48 -12.43 -11.51
CA VAL A 539 0.55 -13.44 -11.24
C VAL A 539 1.39 -13.71 -12.49
N THR A 540 0.79 -13.72 -13.70
CA THR A 540 1.55 -13.92 -14.94
C THR A 540 2.54 -12.78 -15.20
N TYR A 541 2.17 -11.52 -14.94
CA TYR A 541 3.12 -10.41 -14.98
C TYR A 541 4.28 -10.60 -14.02
N VAL A 542 3.99 -11.00 -12.78
CA VAL A 542 5.02 -11.29 -11.77
C VAL A 542 5.95 -12.41 -12.23
N ILE A 543 5.41 -13.49 -12.77
CA ILE A 543 6.17 -14.63 -13.29
C ILE A 543 7.15 -14.18 -14.37
N VAL A 544 6.68 -13.46 -15.39
CA VAL A 544 7.52 -12.99 -16.50
C VAL A 544 8.63 -12.08 -15.97
N VAL A 545 8.28 -11.08 -15.17
CA VAL A 545 9.23 -10.09 -14.65
C VAL A 545 10.27 -10.72 -13.74
N ARG A 546 9.85 -11.58 -12.81
CA ARG A 546 10.75 -12.29 -11.89
C ARG A 546 11.71 -13.20 -12.64
N THR A 547 11.20 -13.96 -13.61
CA THR A 547 12.02 -14.92 -14.36
C THR A 547 12.99 -14.19 -15.28
N ALA A 548 12.53 -13.20 -16.05
CA ALA A 548 13.40 -12.38 -16.88
C ALA A 548 14.44 -11.61 -16.05
N GLY A 549 14.05 -11.07 -14.90
CA GLY A 549 14.98 -10.39 -13.98
C GLY A 549 16.04 -11.34 -13.40
N ARG A 550 15.68 -12.58 -13.04
CA ARG A 550 16.62 -13.65 -12.64
C ARG A 550 17.60 -13.94 -13.77
N LEU A 551 17.14 -14.07 -15.01
CA LEU A 551 17.95 -14.34 -16.19
C LEU A 551 18.72 -13.10 -16.70
N ARG A 552 18.58 -11.93 -16.07
CA ARG A 552 19.12 -10.65 -16.52
C ARG A 552 18.61 -10.18 -17.89
N GLU A 553 17.49 -10.70 -18.35
CA GLU A 553 16.81 -10.32 -19.59
C GLU A 553 15.94 -9.07 -19.36
N TYR A 554 16.59 -7.95 -19.01
CA TYR A 554 15.88 -6.73 -18.62
C TYR A 554 15.10 -6.08 -19.78
N GLU A 555 15.51 -6.27 -21.02
CA GLU A 555 14.75 -5.81 -22.20
C GLU A 555 13.39 -6.53 -22.30
N ILE A 556 13.35 -7.81 -21.92
CA ILE A 556 12.10 -8.58 -21.84
C ILE A 556 11.28 -8.11 -20.61
N ALA A 557 11.92 -7.95 -19.45
CA ALA A 557 11.24 -7.57 -18.22
C ALA A 557 10.58 -6.18 -18.26
N ALA A 558 11.24 -5.18 -18.84
CA ALA A 558 10.82 -3.77 -18.78
C ALA A 558 9.41 -3.47 -19.32
N PRO A 559 8.96 -3.99 -20.49
CA PRO A 559 7.59 -3.77 -20.96
C PRO A 559 6.56 -4.45 -20.05
N TYR A 560 6.85 -5.65 -19.52
CA TYR A 560 5.93 -6.38 -18.63
C TYR A 560 5.83 -5.74 -17.24
N VAL A 561 6.93 -5.19 -16.71
CA VAL A 561 6.90 -4.40 -15.46
C VAL A 561 5.95 -3.22 -15.60
N ARG A 562 6.12 -2.41 -16.65
CA ARG A 562 5.27 -1.22 -16.87
C ARG A 562 3.80 -1.60 -17.03
N ALA A 563 3.51 -2.56 -17.92
CA ALA A 563 2.15 -3.02 -18.16
C ALA A 563 1.54 -3.68 -16.91
N GLY A 564 2.33 -4.44 -16.15
CA GLY A 564 1.91 -5.08 -14.91
C GLY A 564 1.63 -4.08 -13.79
N ILE A 565 2.49 -3.07 -13.61
CA ILE A 565 2.26 -1.99 -12.64
C ILE A 565 0.99 -1.21 -13.00
N GLU A 566 0.80 -0.86 -14.28
CA GLU A 566 -0.41 -0.20 -14.77
C GLU A 566 -1.65 -1.06 -14.53
N TYR A 567 -1.61 -2.34 -14.90
CA TYR A 567 -2.70 -3.29 -14.68
C TYR A 567 -3.06 -3.42 -13.21
N CYS A 568 -2.07 -3.63 -12.34
CA CYS A 568 -2.28 -3.76 -10.90
C CYS A 568 -2.71 -2.44 -10.25
N SER A 569 -2.17 -1.29 -10.70
CA SER A 569 -2.55 0.02 -10.18
C SER A 569 -4.00 0.39 -10.51
N THR A 570 -4.47 -0.02 -11.68
CA THR A 570 -5.86 0.26 -12.10
C THR A 570 -6.88 -0.64 -11.41
N ARG A 571 -6.46 -1.74 -10.78
CA ARG A 571 -7.32 -2.74 -10.12
C ARG A 571 -7.06 -2.90 -8.63
N ASP A 572 -6.20 -2.06 -8.07
CA ASP A 572 -5.79 -2.08 -6.65
C ASP A 572 -5.19 -3.42 -6.17
N LEU A 573 -4.49 -4.09 -7.07
CA LEU A 573 -3.80 -5.35 -6.79
C LEU A 573 -2.43 -5.05 -6.16
N ASP A 574 -2.44 -4.44 -4.96
CA ASP A 574 -1.26 -3.85 -4.32
C ASP A 574 -0.14 -4.83 -4.03
N VAL A 575 -0.44 -6.05 -3.62
CA VAL A 575 0.57 -7.09 -3.35
C VAL A 575 1.47 -7.30 -4.56
N TRP A 576 0.86 -7.52 -5.73
CA TRP A 576 1.60 -7.72 -6.99
C TRP A 576 2.21 -6.42 -7.52
N ARG A 577 1.53 -5.28 -7.33
CA ARG A 577 2.03 -3.97 -7.74
C ARG A 577 3.35 -3.61 -7.04
N TYR A 578 3.41 -3.76 -5.71
CA TYR A 578 4.64 -3.45 -4.96
C TYR A 578 5.75 -4.45 -5.26
N TYR A 579 5.42 -5.72 -5.49
CA TYR A 579 6.39 -6.70 -5.94
C TYR A 579 6.98 -6.33 -7.31
N LEU A 580 6.16 -5.90 -8.27
CA LEU A 580 6.60 -5.42 -9.58
C LEU A 580 7.43 -4.12 -9.47
N LEU A 581 7.06 -3.17 -8.59
CA LEU A 581 7.85 -1.99 -8.30
C LEU A 581 9.23 -2.33 -7.73
N SER A 582 9.33 -3.36 -6.89
CA SER A 582 10.64 -3.80 -6.37
C SER A 582 11.54 -4.31 -7.49
N TRP A 583 11.00 -5.00 -8.50
CA TRP A 583 11.72 -5.40 -9.68
C TRP A 583 12.05 -4.22 -10.62
N GLU A 584 11.15 -3.23 -10.75
CA GLU A 584 11.45 -1.99 -11.46
C GLU A 584 12.67 -1.30 -10.86
N SER A 585 12.76 -1.25 -9.53
CA SER A 585 13.94 -0.68 -8.84
C SER A 585 15.23 -1.40 -9.21
N ALA A 586 15.19 -2.74 -9.35
CA ALA A 586 16.36 -3.54 -9.76
C ALA A 586 16.73 -3.31 -11.25
N ILE A 587 15.74 -3.16 -12.13
CA ILE A 587 15.96 -2.83 -13.54
C ILE A 587 16.59 -1.44 -13.67
N LEU A 588 16.06 -0.44 -12.97
CA LEU A 588 16.62 0.92 -12.93
C LEU A 588 18.06 0.95 -12.40
N LEU A 589 18.36 0.11 -11.39
CA LEU A 589 19.72 -0.08 -10.88
C LEU A 589 20.66 -0.61 -11.99
N ALA A 590 20.24 -1.62 -12.75
CA ALA A 590 21.00 -2.21 -13.85
C ALA A 590 21.24 -1.19 -14.97
N GLU A 591 20.23 -0.41 -15.35
CA GLU A 591 20.29 0.68 -16.33
C GLU A 591 21.20 1.86 -15.91
N GLY A 592 21.65 1.90 -14.65
CA GLY A 592 22.46 3.01 -14.09
C GLY A 592 21.64 4.24 -13.68
N ARG A 593 20.31 4.15 -13.57
CA ARG A 593 19.37 5.19 -13.13
C ARG A 593 19.20 5.14 -11.60
N TRP A 594 20.31 5.27 -10.90
CA TRP A 594 20.40 4.96 -9.47
C TRP A 594 19.54 5.84 -8.55
N SER A 595 19.28 7.09 -8.93
CA SER A 595 18.40 7.97 -8.14
C SER A 595 16.95 7.51 -8.19
N GLU A 596 16.48 7.12 -9.35
CA GLU A 596 15.15 6.58 -9.57
C GLU A 596 15.01 5.19 -8.92
N ALA A 597 16.04 4.33 -9.08
CA ALA A 597 16.11 3.04 -8.41
C ALA A 597 15.92 3.17 -6.88
N ALA A 598 16.66 4.11 -6.25
CA ALA A 598 16.56 4.35 -4.83
C ALA A 598 15.18 4.89 -4.40
N GLN A 599 14.59 5.80 -5.19
CA GLN A 599 13.23 6.32 -4.92
C GLN A 599 12.18 5.21 -5.00
N THR A 600 12.19 4.40 -6.05
CA THR A 600 11.28 3.27 -6.22
C THR A 600 11.45 2.23 -5.10
N ALA A 601 12.70 1.92 -4.72
CA ALA A 601 12.99 1.03 -3.60
C ALA A 601 12.42 1.57 -2.27
N LEU A 602 12.56 2.86 -1.97
CA LEU A 602 12.02 3.48 -0.76
C LEU A 602 10.49 3.41 -0.69
N ILE A 603 9.80 3.50 -1.84
CA ILE A 603 8.34 3.31 -1.91
C ILE A 603 7.98 1.88 -1.47
N CYS A 604 8.72 0.88 -1.93
CA CYS A 604 8.50 -0.53 -1.58
C CYS A 604 8.73 -0.80 -0.09
N LEU A 605 9.69 -0.12 0.55
CA LEU A 605 9.99 -0.29 1.97
C LEU A 605 8.87 0.18 2.91
N GLY A 606 7.92 0.96 2.42
CA GLY A 606 6.69 1.31 3.14
C GLY A 606 5.72 0.15 3.35
N LYS A 607 6.00 -1.04 2.78
CA LYS A 607 5.17 -2.25 2.90
C LYS A 607 5.87 -3.32 3.75
N GLU A 608 5.06 -4.18 4.37
CA GLU A 608 5.56 -5.23 5.29
C GLU A 608 5.90 -6.55 4.59
N ASP A 609 5.52 -6.72 3.29
CA ASP A 609 5.81 -7.96 2.55
C ASP A 609 7.32 -8.22 2.44
N PRO A 610 7.82 -9.34 3.02
CA PRO A 610 9.25 -9.64 3.02
C PRO A 610 9.84 -9.78 1.62
N SER A 611 9.09 -10.34 0.66
CA SER A 611 9.56 -10.57 -0.72
C SER A 611 9.84 -9.25 -1.43
N THR A 612 8.92 -8.30 -1.33
CA THR A 612 9.06 -6.93 -1.85
C THR A 612 10.22 -6.20 -1.17
N ARG A 613 10.31 -6.31 0.18
CA ARG A 613 11.36 -5.63 0.96
C ARG A 613 12.75 -6.12 0.63
N ILE A 614 12.97 -7.44 0.52
CA ILE A 614 14.30 -7.99 0.20
C ILE A 614 14.86 -7.39 -1.09
N HIS A 615 14.08 -7.37 -2.19
CA HIS A 615 14.54 -6.80 -3.46
C HIS A 615 14.83 -5.30 -3.36
N ALA A 616 13.96 -4.55 -2.68
CA ALA A 616 14.11 -3.12 -2.48
C ALA A 616 15.34 -2.78 -1.61
N LEU A 617 15.60 -3.54 -0.54
CA LEU A 617 16.74 -3.38 0.35
C LEU A 617 18.06 -3.69 -0.37
N VAL A 618 18.10 -4.77 -1.17
CA VAL A 618 19.25 -5.12 -2.02
C VAL A 618 19.56 -3.99 -3.01
N THR A 619 18.53 -3.47 -3.68
CA THR A 619 18.69 -2.34 -4.60
C THR A 619 19.24 -1.10 -3.90
N LEU A 620 18.69 -0.72 -2.74
CA LEU A 620 19.12 0.45 -1.99
C LEU A 620 20.56 0.29 -1.48
N GLY A 621 20.93 -0.88 -0.95
CA GLY A 621 22.28 -1.20 -0.51
C GLY A 621 23.30 -1.13 -1.63
N LEU A 622 22.96 -1.70 -2.81
CA LEU A 622 23.85 -1.64 -3.98
C LEU A 622 23.99 -0.22 -4.54
N VAL A 623 22.91 0.59 -4.58
CA VAL A 623 23.03 2.01 -4.97
C VAL A 623 24.01 2.73 -4.07
N ARG A 624 23.90 2.55 -2.75
CA ARG A 624 24.79 3.19 -1.78
C ARG A 624 26.23 2.68 -1.90
N ALA A 625 26.44 1.37 -2.00
CA ALA A 625 27.75 0.77 -2.15
C ALA A 625 28.46 1.25 -3.42
N ARG A 626 27.77 1.27 -4.57
CA ARG A 626 28.33 1.67 -5.86
C ARG A 626 28.62 3.18 -5.94
N ARG A 627 27.83 4.02 -5.24
CA ARG A 627 28.08 5.47 -5.14
C ARG A 627 29.15 5.83 -4.11
N GLY A 628 29.38 4.98 -3.11
CA GLY A 628 30.15 5.31 -1.91
C GLY A 628 29.37 6.19 -0.94
N ASP A 629 28.03 6.07 -0.92
CA ASP A 629 27.15 6.77 0.01
C ASP A 629 27.24 6.14 1.41
N PRO A 630 26.89 6.86 2.49
CA PRO A 630 26.89 6.31 3.85
C PRO A 630 25.78 5.28 4.05
N ASP A 631 25.87 4.48 5.12
CA ASP A 631 24.87 3.51 5.56
C ASP A 631 24.56 2.42 4.50
N VAL A 632 25.59 1.83 3.94
CA VAL A 632 25.48 0.69 2.99
C VAL A 632 24.88 -0.53 3.68
N TRP A 633 25.34 -0.80 4.91
CA TRP A 633 25.05 -2.04 5.63
C TRP A 633 23.65 -2.09 6.26
N GLY A 634 23.06 -0.96 6.65
CA GLY A 634 21.73 -0.93 7.24
C GLY A 634 20.69 -1.67 6.39
N PRO A 635 20.47 -1.31 5.12
CA PRO A 635 19.56 -2.06 4.24
C PRO A 635 19.98 -3.51 3.99
N LEU A 636 21.30 -3.78 3.82
CA LEU A 636 21.78 -5.13 3.54
C LEU A 636 21.65 -6.07 4.75
N ASP A 637 21.82 -5.58 5.97
CA ASP A 637 21.62 -6.35 7.21
C ASP A 637 20.13 -6.68 7.43
N GLU A 638 19.25 -5.73 7.13
CA GLU A 638 17.80 -6.00 7.14
C GLU A 638 17.43 -7.04 6.08
N ALA A 639 17.99 -6.96 4.88
CA ALA A 639 17.76 -7.96 3.83
C ALA A 639 18.18 -9.37 4.24
N VAL A 640 19.30 -9.54 4.94
CA VAL A 640 19.73 -10.83 5.53
C VAL A 640 18.71 -11.35 6.52
N THR A 641 18.30 -10.49 7.46
CA THR A 641 17.31 -10.86 8.51
C THR A 641 16.01 -11.41 7.91
N LEU A 642 15.58 -10.87 6.76
CA LEU A 642 14.37 -11.32 6.07
C LEU A 642 14.60 -12.55 5.18
N ALA A 643 15.80 -12.72 4.61
CA ALA A 643 16.11 -13.78 3.63
C ALA A 643 16.58 -15.08 4.27
N GLU A 644 17.43 -15.04 5.30
CA GLU A 644 18.03 -16.23 5.91
C GLU A 644 17.02 -17.27 6.41
N PRO A 645 15.92 -16.88 7.11
CA PRO A 645 14.96 -17.87 7.62
C PRO A 645 14.26 -18.68 6.52
N ARG A 646 14.29 -18.18 5.27
CA ARG A 646 13.62 -18.83 4.13
C ARG A 646 14.45 -19.94 3.48
N HIS A 647 15.78 -19.92 3.63
CA HIS A 647 16.73 -20.89 3.07
C HIS A 647 16.62 -21.15 1.56
N GLU A 648 15.93 -20.29 0.80
CA GLU A 648 15.73 -20.42 -0.65
C GLU A 648 16.72 -19.51 -1.39
N LEU A 649 17.36 -20.07 -2.42
CA LEU A 649 18.37 -19.34 -3.21
C LEU A 649 17.83 -18.08 -3.87
N GLN A 650 16.55 -18.04 -4.23
CA GLN A 650 15.92 -16.84 -4.77
C GLN A 650 15.96 -15.63 -3.82
N TRP A 651 16.07 -15.86 -2.50
CA TRP A 651 16.14 -14.82 -1.47
C TRP A 651 17.57 -14.60 -0.97
N ILE A 652 18.26 -15.68 -0.57
CA ILE A 652 19.62 -15.56 -0.01
C ILE A 652 20.66 -15.26 -1.08
N GLY A 653 20.49 -15.72 -2.33
CA GLY A 653 21.45 -15.51 -3.43
C GLY A 653 21.68 -14.03 -3.76
N PRO A 654 20.62 -13.25 -4.11
CA PRO A 654 20.76 -11.82 -4.38
C PRO A 654 21.35 -11.02 -3.23
N VAL A 655 20.98 -11.35 -1.98
CA VAL A 655 21.49 -10.69 -0.77
C VAL A 655 22.99 -10.98 -0.60
N ALA A 656 23.40 -12.24 -0.71
CA ALA A 656 24.79 -12.65 -0.59
C ALA A 656 25.67 -11.98 -1.65
N ILE A 657 25.23 -11.95 -2.93
CA ILE A 657 25.92 -11.29 -4.03
C ILE A 657 26.07 -9.79 -3.76
N ALA A 658 25.01 -9.12 -3.28
CA ALA A 658 25.05 -7.68 -3.01
C ALA A 658 25.98 -7.33 -1.85
N ARG A 659 25.98 -8.14 -0.78
CA ARG A 659 26.86 -7.98 0.38
C ARG A 659 28.31 -8.22 0.01
N ALA A 660 28.57 -9.24 -0.81
CA ALA A 660 29.90 -9.53 -1.32
C ALA A 660 30.44 -8.39 -2.19
N GLU A 661 29.62 -7.83 -3.10
CA GLU A 661 29.99 -6.65 -3.88
C GLU A 661 30.32 -5.46 -2.96
N ALA A 662 29.47 -5.18 -1.97
CA ALA A 662 29.68 -4.08 -1.03
C ALA A 662 30.99 -4.24 -0.22
N ALA A 663 31.22 -5.43 0.34
CA ALA A 663 32.43 -5.74 1.09
C ALA A 663 33.70 -5.61 0.21
N TRP A 664 33.63 -6.11 -1.02
CA TRP A 664 34.75 -6.03 -1.96
C TRP A 664 35.07 -4.57 -2.35
N LEU A 665 34.05 -3.73 -2.61
CA LEU A 665 34.21 -2.30 -2.91
C LEU A 665 34.87 -1.54 -1.74
N GLU A 666 34.66 -1.97 -0.50
CA GLU A 666 35.32 -1.45 0.69
C GLU A 666 36.73 -2.05 0.90
N GLY A 667 37.17 -2.99 0.06
CA GLY A 667 38.47 -3.67 0.18
C GLY A 667 38.54 -4.77 1.25
N ARG A 668 37.39 -5.23 1.75
CA ARG A 668 37.24 -6.28 2.76
C ARG A 668 37.07 -7.65 2.09
N ASN A 669 38.10 -8.16 1.46
CA ASN A 669 38.05 -9.38 0.63
C ASN A 669 37.63 -10.63 1.42
N GLU A 670 38.17 -10.84 2.64
CA GLU A 670 37.78 -11.98 3.48
C GLU A 670 36.30 -11.92 3.85
N ALA A 671 35.76 -10.74 4.14
CA ALA A 671 34.35 -10.53 4.38
C ALA A 671 33.51 -10.82 3.12
N ALA A 672 33.94 -10.40 1.93
CA ALA A 672 33.25 -10.68 0.68
C ALA A 672 33.10 -12.18 0.42
N ILE A 673 34.11 -12.99 0.75
CA ILE A 673 34.01 -14.47 0.69
C ILE A 673 33.01 -14.99 1.73
N ALA A 674 33.11 -14.54 2.98
CA ALA A 674 32.26 -15.00 4.08
C ALA A 674 30.76 -14.69 3.82
N GLU A 675 30.44 -13.53 3.26
CA GLU A 675 29.07 -13.13 2.94
C GLU A 675 28.39 -14.03 1.90
N THR A 676 29.15 -14.78 1.09
CA THR A 676 28.60 -15.70 0.09
C THR A 676 28.43 -17.11 0.62
N GLU A 677 29.05 -17.51 1.72
CA GLU A 677 29.26 -18.90 2.13
C GLU A 677 27.97 -19.74 2.17
N LEU A 678 26.94 -19.24 2.85
CA LEU A 678 25.66 -19.94 2.98
C LEU A 678 24.98 -20.21 1.62
N ALA A 679 24.88 -19.14 0.82
CA ALA A 679 24.25 -19.24 -0.51
C ALA A 679 25.10 -20.06 -1.49
N TYR A 680 26.42 -19.94 -1.40
CA TYR A 680 27.37 -20.69 -2.24
C TYR A 680 27.27 -22.20 -2.00
N GLU A 681 27.31 -22.64 -0.74
CA GLU A 681 27.18 -24.06 -0.41
C GLU A 681 25.83 -24.63 -0.86
N HIS A 682 24.77 -23.85 -0.76
CA HIS A 682 23.45 -24.26 -1.23
C HIS A 682 23.40 -24.35 -2.77
N ALA A 683 23.88 -23.31 -3.48
CA ALA A 683 23.92 -23.29 -4.94
C ALA A 683 24.82 -24.38 -5.53
N ARG A 684 25.95 -24.68 -4.88
CA ARG A 684 26.91 -25.70 -5.28
C ARG A 684 26.32 -27.11 -5.23
N ARG A 685 25.47 -27.40 -4.23
CA ARG A 685 24.81 -28.71 -4.10
C ARG A 685 23.80 -28.97 -5.23
N LEU A 686 23.15 -27.91 -5.72
CA LEU A 686 22.09 -27.98 -6.72
C LEU A 686 22.57 -27.65 -8.14
N ASP A 687 23.84 -27.22 -8.32
CA ASP A 687 24.42 -26.73 -9.59
C ASP A 687 23.50 -25.70 -10.29
N THR A 688 23.10 -24.68 -9.56
CA THR A 688 22.08 -23.75 -10.02
C THR A 688 22.65 -22.51 -10.72
N TRP A 689 21.76 -21.75 -11.35
CA TRP A 689 22.04 -20.45 -11.97
C TRP A 689 22.87 -19.49 -11.08
N TRP A 690 22.66 -19.53 -9.76
CA TRP A 690 23.28 -18.63 -8.79
C TRP A 690 24.79 -18.81 -8.64
N MET A 691 25.32 -19.97 -9.09
CA MET A 691 26.75 -20.28 -8.99
C MET A 691 27.62 -19.23 -9.68
N ALA A 692 27.22 -18.70 -10.85
CA ALA A 692 28.05 -17.73 -11.57
C ALA A 692 28.30 -16.46 -10.76
N GLY A 693 27.26 -15.85 -10.18
CA GLY A 693 27.39 -14.63 -9.40
C GLY A 693 28.12 -14.83 -8.06
N LEU A 694 27.85 -15.95 -7.38
CA LEU A 694 28.48 -16.28 -6.11
C LEU A 694 29.99 -16.59 -6.30
N SER A 695 30.35 -17.46 -7.25
CA SER A 695 31.74 -17.77 -7.57
C SER A 695 32.50 -16.54 -8.09
N TYR A 696 31.85 -15.68 -8.89
CA TYR A 696 32.47 -14.45 -9.39
C TYR A 696 32.93 -13.53 -8.26
N TRP A 697 32.13 -13.24 -7.25
CA TRP A 697 32.53 -12.36 -6.16
C TRP A 697 33.58 -13.01 -5.23
N ARG A 698 33.54 -14.33 -5.03
CA ARG A 698 34.57 -15.08 -4.31
C ARG A 698 35.91 -15.02 -5.08
N TRP A 699 35.88 -15.25 -6.40
CA TRP A 699 37.05 -15.11 -7.28
C TRP A 699 37.60 -13.67 -7.25
N ARG A 700 36.75 -12.66 -7.33
CA ARG A 700 37.14 -11.24 -7.23
C ARG A 700 37.80 -10.91 -5.88
N ALA A 701 37.38 -11.56 -4.83
CA ALA A 701 37.96 -11.42 -3.49
C ALA A 701 39.25 -12.24 -3.29
N GLY A 702 39.69 -13.02 -4.30
CA GLY A 702 40.95 -13.77 -4.30
C GLY A 702 40.83 -15.23 -3.93
N ALA A 703 39.62 -15.80 -3.85
CA ALA A 703 39.45 -17.25 -3.71
C ALA A 703 39.77 -17.97 -5.02
N ASP A 704 40.31 -19.21 -4.89
CA ASP A 704 40.52 -20.10 -6.04
C ASP A 704 39.20 -20.82 -6.41
N GLU A 705 38.43 -20.15 -7.28
CA GLU A 705 37.10 -20.64 -7.68
C GLU A 705 37.12 -21.18 -9.11
N PRO A 706 36.53 -22.36 -9.33
CA PRO A 706 36.34 -22.88 -10.68
C PRO A 706 35.31 -22.04 -11.43
N ILE A 707 35.47 -21.93 -12.77
CA ILE A 707 34.47 -21.30 -13.63
C ILE A 707 33.23 -22.17 -13.66
N PRO A 708 32.06 -21.69 -13.21
CA PRO A 708 30.82 -22.47 -13.22
C PRO A 708 30.35 -22.84 -14.64
N SER A 709 29.72 -24.01 -14.77
CA SER A 709 29.14 -24.48 -16.03
C SER A 709 27.83 -23.76 -16.37
N VAL A 710 27.11 -23.26 -15.36
CA VAL A 710 25.79 -22.63 -15.45
C VAL A 710 25.82 -21.18 -14.94
N GLY A 711 24.77 -20.45 -15.22
CA GLY A 711 24.58 -19.03 -14.81
C GLY A 711 25.04 -18.03 -15.86
N GLU A 712 25.05 -16.77 -15.48
CA GLU A 712 25.28 -15.64 -16.37
C GLU A 712 26.63 -15.71 -17.08
N ALA A 713 26.54 -15.75 -18.42
CA ALA A 713 27.74 -15.85 -19.27
C ALA A 713 28.76 -14.71 -19.03
N PRO A 714 28.39 -13.42 -18.86
CA PRO A 714 29.37 -12.37 -18.66
C PRO A 714 30.27 -12.57 -17.42
N TRP A 715 29.76 -13.03 -16.28
CA TRP A 715 30.60 -13.33 -15.11
C TRP A 715 31.59 -14.48 -15.39
N ARG A 716 31.14 -15.50 -16.10
CA ARG A 716 32.01 -16.64 -16.47
C ARG A 716 33.10 -16.21 -17.46
N LEU A 717 32.80 -15.29 -18.38
CA LEU A 717 33.76 -14.69 -19.31
C LEU A 717 34.80 -13.86 -18.58
N GLU A 718 34.41 -13.04 -17.58
CA GLU A 718 35.34 -12.30 -16.75
C GLU A 718 36.28 -13.24 -15.98
N MET A 719 35.77 -14.32 -15.36
CA MET A 719 36.60 -15.31 -14.67
C MET A 719 37.53 -16.05 -15.62
N ALA A 720 37.15 -16.21 -16.91
CA ALA A 720 38.00 -16.76 -17.96
C ALA A 720 39.02 -15.75 -18.54
N GLY A 721 38.99 -14.48 -18.10
CA GLY A 721 39.87 -13.43 -18.61
C GLY A 721 39.38 -12.74 -19.89
N ASP A 722 38.17 -13.06 -20.38
CA ASP A 722 37.52 -12.42 -21.51
C ASP A 722 36.64 -11.23 -21.06
N TRP A 723 37.31 -10.17 -20.58
CA TRP A 723 36.65 -8.95 -20.13
C TRP A 723 35.91 -8.20 -21.26
N ALA A 724 36.36 -8.39 -22.54
CA ALA A 724 35.71 -7.73 -23.70
C ALA A 724 34.38 -8.39 -24.04
N GLY A 725 34.36 -9.73 -24.14
CA GLY A 725 33.12 -10.49 -24.31
C GLY A 725 32.15 -10.31 -23.13
N ALA A 726 32.66 -10.25 -21.90
CA ALA A 726 31.84 -9.96 -20.73
C ALA A 726 31.17 -8.58 -20.81
N ARG A 727 31.93 -7.54 -21.20
CA ARG A 727 31.38 -6.20 -21.42
C ARG A 727 30.28 -6.16 -22.47
N GLU A 728 30.47 -6.84 -23.61
CA GLU A 728 29.47 -6.93 -24.65
C GLU A 728 28.20 -7.62 -24.14
N GLY A 729 28.35 -8.73 -23.41
CA GLY A 729 27.24 -9.43 -22.80
C GLY A 729 26.46 -8.58 -21.77
N TRP A 730 27.17 -7.88 -20.89
CA TRP A 730 26.53 -6.96 -19.95
C TRP A 730 25.86 -5.76 -20.63
N ALA A 731 26.44 -5.25 -21.70
CA ALA A 731 25.85 -4.15 -22.45
C ALA A 731 24.58 -4.60 -23.19
N ALA A 732 24.59 -5.81 -23.78
CA ALA A 732 23.40 -6.42 -24.38
C ALA A 732 22.28 -6.68 -23.35
N ALA A 733 22.63 -7.04 -22.12
CA ALA A 733 21.68 -7.20 -21.01
C ALA A 733 21.20 -5.86 -20.39
N GLY A 734 21.63 -4.68 -20.90
CA GLY A 734 21.27 -3.38 -20.37
C GLY A 734 21.98 -3.00 -19.07
N CYS A 735 22.96 -3.80 -18.61
CA CYS A 735 23.66 -3.63 -17.33
C CYS A 735 24.82 -2.65 -17.42
N ARG A 736 24.55 -1.35 -17.48
CA ARG A 736 25.55 -0.30 -17.73
C ARG A 736 26.73 -0.30 -16.75
N TYR A 737 26.45 -0.45 -15.46
CA TYR A 737 27.50 -0.51 -14.44
C TYR A 737 28.38 -1.75 -14.63
N SER A 738 27.78 -2.94 -14.76
CA SER A 738 28.53 -4.19 -14.93
C SER A 738 29.34 -4.19 -16.22
N ALA A 739 28.84 -3.63 -17.32
CA ALA A 739 29.57 -3.47 -18.57
C ALA A 739 30.83 -2.60 -18.41
N ALA A 740 30.71 -1.46 -17.72
CA ALA A 740 31.85 -0.61 -17.39
C ALA A 740 32.81 -1.26 -16.39
N PHE A 741 32.25 -2.01 -15.42
CA PHE A 741 32.98 -2.66 -14.37
C PHE A 741 33.83 -3.85 -14.87
N ALA A 742 33.37 -4.61 -15.85
CA ALA A 742 34.10 -5.69 -16.50
C ALA A 742 35.46 -5.20 -17.07
N LEU A 743 35.51 -3.98 -17.59
CA LEU A 743 36.73 -3.38 -18.10
C LEU A 743 37.77 -3.07 -17.00
N THR A 744 37.39 -3.14 -15.71
CA THR A 744 38.35 -2.86 -14.60
C THR A 744 39.44 -3.91 -14.49
N GLU A 745 39.28 -5.09 -15.09
CA GLU A 745 40.27 -6.16 -15.12
C GLU A 745 41.09 -6.20 -16.40
N ALA A 746 40.84 -5.29 -17.35
CA ALA A 746 41.53 -5.24 -18.62
C ALA A 746 43.03 -5.01 -18.43
N ASP A 747 43.84 -5.70 -19.23
CA ASP A 747 45.30 -5.48 -19.30
C ASP A 747 45.69 -4.30 -20.17
N ASP A 748 44.76 -3.68 -20.84
CA ASP A 748 44.95 -2.53 -21.73
C ASP A 748 44.55 -1.20 -21.07
N ASN A 749 45.45 -0.21 -21.19
CA ASN A 749 45.21 1.13 -20.65
C ASN A 749 44.07 1.88 -21.36
N SER A 750 43.72 1.51 -22.59
CA SER A 750 42.59 2.10 -23.32
C SER A 750 41.25 1.67 -22.70
N ALA A 751 41.11 0.37 -22.48
CA ALA A 751 39.95 -0.20 -21.82
C ALA A 751 39.77 0.33 -20.38
N LEU A 752 40.87 0.43 -19.61
CA LEU A 752 40.83 1.03 -18.27
C LEU A 752 40.42 2.52 -18.29
N ARG A 753 40.84 3.29 -19.30
CA ARG A 753 40.37 4.69 -19.46
C ARG A 753 38.91 4.79 -19.84
N GLN A 754 38.44 3.86 -20.69
CA GLN A 754 37.02 3.74 -21.02
C GLN A 754 36.21 3.42 -19.76
N ALA A 755 36.62 2.40 -18.98
CA ALA A 755 36.02 2.07 -17.69
C ALA A 755 35.92 3.30 -16.76
N LEU A 756 37.06 4.04 -16.64
CA LEU A 756 37.11 5.26 -15.84
C LEU A 756 36.07 6.30 -16.26
N GLY A 757 35.93 6.54 -17.57
CA GLY A 757 34.98 7.51 -18.11
C GLY A 757 33.51 7.10 -17.88
N GLU A 758 33.19 5.85 -18.12
CA GLU A 758 31.83 5.29 -17.95
C GLU A 758 31.43 5.24 -16.47
N LEU A 759 32.32 4.77 -15.59
CA LEU A 759 32.10 4.73 -14.12
C LEU A 759 31.98 6.14 -13.51
N GLN A 760 32.77 7.11 -14.02
CA GLN A 760 32.64 8.51 -13.62
C GLN A 760 31.28 9.10 -14.04
N ALA A 761 30.78 8.76 -15.21
CA ALA A 761 29.46 9.20 -15.69
C ALA A 761 28.33 8.65 -14.83
N LEU A 762 28.44 7.40 -14.36
CA LEU A 762 27.49 6.76 -13.46
C LEU A 762 27.60 7.28 -12.01
N GLY A 763 28.73 7.85 -11.63
CA GLY A 763 29.01 8.25 -10.26
C GLY A 763 29.43 7.11 -9.34
N ALA A 764 30.09 6.09 -9.88
CA ALA A 764 30.59 4.90 -9.17
C ALA A 764 31.93 5.19 -8.48
N ASP A 765 31.93 6.04 -7.45
CA ASP A 765 33.17 6.57 -6.85
C ASP A 765 34.15 5.50 -6.32
N PRO A 766 33.71 4.41 -5.63
CA PRO A 766 34.59 3.32 -5.22
C PRO A 766 35.28 2.64 -6.42
N ALA A 767 34.52 2.31 -7.47
CA ALA A 767 35.09 1.68 -8.66
C ALA A 767 36.02 2.63 -9.44
N VAL A 768 35.67 3.93 -9.51
CA VAL A 768 36.55 4.98 -10.06
C VAL A 768 37.88 5.05 -9.31
N ALA A 769 37.88 4.93 -7.99
CA ALA A 769 39.11 4.92 -7.18
C ALA A 769 39.98 3.71 -7.51
N ILE A 770 39.39 2.51 -7.68
CA ILE A 770 40.11 1.29 -8.05
C ILE A 770 40.75 1.42 -9.43
N VAL A 771 40.04 1.86 -10.45
CA VAL A 771 40.56 2.04 -11.82
C VAL A 771 41.63 3.13 -11.85
N THR A 772 41.42 4.21 -11.11
CA THR A 772 42.41 5.30 -11.00
C THR A 772 43.74 4.81 -10.40
N ARG A 773 43.68 3.95 -9.36
CA ARG A 773 44.86 3.33 -8.74
C ARG A 773 45.58 2.44 -9.75
N LYS A 774 44.87 1.51 -10.43
CA LYS A 774 45.43 0.62 -11.47
C LYS A 774 46.14 1.40 -12.59
N LEU A 775 45.52 2.47 -13.10
CA LEU A 775 46.10 3.31 -14.13
C LEU A 775 47.37 4.03 -13.63
N ARG A 776 47.42 4.51 -12.37
CA ARG A 776 48.63 5.14 -11.78
C ARG A 776 49.74 4.14 -11.59
N GLU A 777 49.46 2.93 -11.12
CA GLU A 777 50.46 1.85 -10.99
C GLU A 777 51.09 1.49 -12.35
N ARG A 778 50.35 1.61 -13.44
CA ARG A 778 50.80 1.45 -14.83
C ARG A 778 51.45 2.70 -15.43
N GLY A 779 51.71 3.75 -14.62
CA GLY A 779 52.46 4.95 -15.02
C GLY A 779 51.65 6.01 -15.76
N VAL A 780 50.33 5.92 -15.78
CA VAL A 780 49.44 6.93 -16.42
C VAL A 780 49.34 8.17 -15.52
N ARG A 781 49.99 9.27 -15.94
CA ARG A 781 50.11 10.50 -15.11
C ARG A 781 48.97 11.51 -15.28
N ARG A 782 48.26 11.50 -16.45
CA ARG A 782 47.15 12.42 -16.72
C ARG A 782 45.86 11.64 -16.81
N LEU A 783 45.05 11.72 -15.75
CA LEU A 783 43.72 11.10 -15.69
C LEU A 783 42.65 12.18 -15.73
N PRO A 784 41.54 11.97 -16.45
CA PRO A 784 40.37 12.84 -16.41
C PRO A 784 39.88 12.94 -14.94
N ARG A 785 39.60 14.16 -14.48
CA ARG A 785 38.95 14.36 -13.20
C ARG A 785 37.45 14.26 -13.43
N GLY A 786 36.76 13.33 -12.76
CA GLY A 786 35.31 13.23 -12.74
C GLY A 786 34.65 14.50 -12.19
N GLN A 787 33.35 14.61 -12.41
CA GLN A 787 32.53 15.66 -11.81
C GLN A 787 32.59 15.60 -10.29
N ARG A 788 32.63 16.74 -9.63
CA ARG A 788 32.58 16.81 -8.15
C ARG A 788 31.22 16.28 -7.65
N PRO A 789 31.17 15.63 -6.48
CA PRO A 789 29.91 15.11 -5.91
C PRO A 789 28.79 16.16 -5.87
N ALA A 790 29.12 17.41 -5.45
CA ALA A 790 28.17 18.53 -5.45
C ALA A 790 27.62 18.89 -6.84
N THR A 791 28.37 18.64 -7.92
CA THR A 791 27.92 18.87 -9.30
C THR A 791 26.95 17.79 -9.76
N ARG A 792 27.17 16.54 -9.32
CA ARG A 792 26.27 15.40 -9.61
C ARG A 792 24.98 15.41 -8.81
N ALA A 793 25.01 16.02 -7.61
CA ALA A 793 23.86 16.07 -6.70
C ALA A 793 22.68 16.91 -7.23
N ASN A 794 22.90 17.76 -8.24
CA ASN A 794 21.80 18.53 -8.84
C ASN A 794 21.35 17.95 -10.19
N PRO A 795 20.03 18.01 -10.49
CA PRO A 795 19.42 17.36 -11.67
C PRO A 795 19.98 17.80 -13.02
N ALA A 796 20.58 19.01 -13.07
CA ALA A 796 21.12 19.62 -14.29
C ALA A 796 22.65 19.49 -14.40
N ASN A 797 23.33 18.81 -13.49
CA ASN A 797 24.79 18.70 -13.44
C ASN A 797 25.52 20.06 -13.46
N LEU A 798 24.96 21.08 -12.84
CA LEU A 798 25.56 22.39 -12.72
C LEU A 798 26.67 22.36 -11.65
N THR A 799 27.82 22.97 -11.95
CA THR A 799 28.87 23.17 -10.96
C THR A 799 28.44 24.17 -9.89
N ALA A 800 29.12 24.18 -8.73
CA ALA A 800 28.81 25.13 -7.65
C ALA A 800 28.80 26.58 -8.19
N ARG A 801 29.72 26.92 -9.08
CA ARG A 801 29.80 28.24 -9.69
C ARG A 801 28.64 28.51 -10.67
N GLU A 802 28.21 27.51 -11.42
CA GLU A 802 27.03 27.63 -12.29
C GLU A 802 25.75 27.74 -11.48
N LEU A 803 25.64 27.07 -10.31
CA LEU A 803 24.53 27.24 -9.37
C LEU A 803 24.46 28.66 -8.82
N GLU A 804 25.59 29.24 -8.41
CA GLU A 804 25.66 30.66 -7.99
C GLU A 804 25.21 31.60 -9.12
N VAL A 805 25.68 31.35 -10.35
CA VAL A 805 25.33 32.16 -11.51
C VAL A 805 23.84 32.02 -11.86
N VAL A 806 23.26 30.82 -11.90
CA VAL A 806 21.83 30.65 -12.24
C VAL A 806 20.90 31.23 -11.18
N ALA A 807 21.30 31.18 -9.89
CA ALA A 807 20.55 31.83 -8.82
C ALA A 807 20.54 33.38 -8.99
N LEU A 808 21.63 33.97 -9.42
CA LEU A 808 21.69 35.41 -9.71
C LEU A 808 20.99 35.80 -11.02
N VAL A 809 21.02 34.90 -12.02
CA VAL A 809 20.21 35.03 -13.24
C VAL A 809 18.72 35.02 -12.92
N ALA A 810 18.28 34.15 -11.98
CA ALA A 810 16.92 34.08 -11.51
C ALA A 810 16.45 35.37 -10.78
N GLN A 811 17.37 36.09 -10.13
CA GLN A 811 17.15 37.41 -9.55
C GLN A 811 17.09 38.56 -10.59
N GLY A 812 17.19 38.27 -11.88
CA GLY A 812 17.12 39.24 -12.97
C GLY A 812 18.45 39.99 -13.26
N LEU A 813 19.55 39.72 -12.57
CA LEU A 813 20.81 40.48 -12.71
C LEU A 813 21.45 40.28 -14.08
N HIS A 814 21.98 41.33 -14.68
CA HIS A 814 22.77 41.29 -15.93
C HIS A 814 24.19 40.76 -15.70
N ASN A 815 24.84 40.31 -16.77
CA ASN A 815 26.19 39.70 -16.66
C ASN A 815 27.21 40.59 -15.95
N ALA A 816 27.20 41.91 -16.19
CA ALA A 816 28.08 42.87 -15.52
C ALA A 816 27.86 42.93 -14.00
N GLU A 817 26.58 42.85 -13.57
CA GLU A 817 26.20 42.86 -12.14
C GLU A 817 26.62 41.56 -11.46
N ILE A 818 26.36 40.42 -12.16
CA ILE A 818 26.81 39.08 -11.70
C ILE A 818 28.34 39.03 -11.61
N ALA A 819 29.04 39.59 -12.60
CA ALA A 819 30.50 39.67 -12.62
C ALA A 819 31.03 40.44 -11.41
N SER A 820 30.42 41.60 -11.12
CA SER A 820 30.76 42.41 -9.94
C SER A 820 30.51 41.67 -8.63
N ARG A 821 29.35 41.00 -8.51
CA ARG A 821 28.93 40.32 -7.29
C ARG A 821 29.75 39.07 -7.00
N LEU A 822 30.23 38.39 -8.06
CA LEU A 822 31.01 37.15 -7.95
C LEU A 822 32.54 37.36 -8.08
N PHE A 823 32.99 38.59 -8.21
CA PHE A 823 34.39 39.00 -8.39
C PHE A 823 35.06 38.30 -9.56
N ILE A 824 34.37 38.24 -10.73
CA ILE A 824 34.87 37.65 -11.98
C ILE A 824 34.62 38.61 -13.15
N THR A 825 35.13 38.27 -14.34
CA THR A 825 34.91 39.11 -15.53
C THR A 825 33.56 38.84 -16.18
N ASP A 826 33.00 39.81 -16.86
CA ASP A 826 31.75 39.67 -17.62
C ASP A 826 31.83 38.54 -18.65
N ARG A 827 33.01 38.38 -19.31
CA ARG A 827 33.29 37.27 -20.22
C ARG A 827 33.19 35.91 -19.53
N THR A 828 33.63 35.82 -18.27
CA THR A 828 33.56 34.56 -17.48
C THR A 828 32.13 34.25 -17.14
N VAL A 829 31.31 35.26 -16.80
CA VAL A 829 29.86 35.08 -16.58
C VAL A 829 29.19 34.59 -17.85
N ALA A 830 29.48 35.18 -19.02
CA ALA A 830 28.95 34.76 -20.29
C ALA A 830 29.28 33.31 -20.62
N HIS A 831 30.48 32.83 -20.28
CA HIS A 831 30.84 31.43 -20.43
C HIS A 831 30.03 30.51 -19.51
N HIS A 832 29.81 30.91 -18.23
CA HIS A 832 28.97 30.14 -17.29
C HIS A 832 27.53 30.11 -17.76
N VAL A 833 26.95 31.23 -18.19
CA VAL A 833 25.57 31.28 -18.72
C VAL A 833 25.44 30.35 -19.95
N SER A 834 26.40 30.40 -20.89
CA SER A 834 26.36 29.48 -22.05
C SER A 834 26.45 28.01 -21.65
N ALA A 835 27.25 27.69 -20.64
CA ALA A 835 27.33 26.33 -20.11
C ALA A 835 26.02 25.90 -19.41
N ILE A 836 25.39 26.80 -18.66
CA ILE A 836 24.08 26.59 -18.00
C ILE A 836 22.99 26.31 -19.06
N LEU A 837 22.87 27.17 -20.09
CA LEU A 837 21.91 27.00 -21.16
C LEU A 837 22.01 25.62 -21.84
N ARG A 838 23.26 25.22 -22.14
CA ARG A 838 23.51 23.90 -22.76
C ARG A 838 23.16 22.74 -21.80
N LYS A 839 23.47 22.84 -20.51
CA LYS A 839 23.21 21.78 -19.51
C LYS A 839 21.73 21.65 -19.19
N LEU A 840 21.00 22.76 -19.21
CA LEU A 840 19.54 22.78 -19.03
C LEU A 840 18.78 22.47 -20.33
N GLY A 841 19.47 22.36 -21.49
CA GLY A 841 18.84 22.09 -22.78
C GLY A 841 17.95 23.22 -23.31
N VAL A 842 18.24 24.48 -22.91
CA VAL A 842 17.46 25.66 -23.23
C VAL A 842 18.24 26.67 -24.08
N THR A 843 17.56 27.56 -24.79
CA THR A 843 18.18 28.48 -25.75
C THR A 843 18.36 29.90 -25.24
N ASN A 844 17.68 30.28 -24.16
CA ASN A 844 17.76 31.64 -23.62
C ASN A 844 17.70 31.64 -22.09
N ARG A 845 18.09 32.79 -21.50
CA ARG A 845 18.21 32.94 -20.03
C ARG A 845 16.87 32.88 -19.30
N VAL A 846 15.76 33.28 -19.94
CA VAL A 846 14.42 33.22 -19.33
C VAL A 846 14.00 31.76 -19.19
N GLN A 847 14.18 30.98 -20.25
CA GLN A 847 13.95 29.52 -20.20
C GLN A 847 14.87 28.83 -19.17
N ALA A 848 16.11 29.29 -18.99
CA ALA A 848 16.99 28.73 -17.99
C ALA A 848 16.49 28.96 -16.56
N VAL A 849 15.90 30.13 -16.28
CA VAL A 849 15.25 30.42 -14.97
C VAL A 849 14.06 29.52 -14.74
N THR A 850 13.17 29.43 -15.73
CA THR A 850 11.96 28.57 -15.65
C THR A 850 12.35 27.11 -15.44
N GLU A 851 13.32 26.61 -16.20
CA GLU A 851 13.76 25.21 -16.07
C GLU A 851 14.51 24.93 -14.77
N ALA A 852 15.33 25.88 -14.30
CA ALA A 852 15.99 25.77 -13.00
C ALA A 852 14.99 25.80 -11.83
N ALA A 853 13.94 26.57 -11.92
CA ALA A 853 12.83 26.57 -10.94
C ALA A 853 12.06 25.24 -10.98
N ARG A 854 11.74 24.73 -12.17
CA ARG A 854 11.09 23.43 -12.35
C ARG A 854 11.91 22.28 -11.74
N LEU A 855 13.23 22.36 -11.84
CA LEU A 855 14.17 21.37 -11.27
C LEU A 855 14.50 21.61 -9.79
N GLY A 856 13.90 22.61 -9.13
CA GLY A 856 14.17 22.97 -7.74
C GLY A 856 15.59 23.51 -7.48
N ILE A 857 16.30 23.99 -8.52
CA ILE A 857 17.69 24.49 -8.43
C ILE A 857 17.72 25.97 -8.05
N ALA A 858 16.71 26.75 -8.41
CA ALA A 858 16.58 28.15 -8.05
C ALA A 858 15.11 28.47 -7.71
N SER A 859 14.89 29.33 -6.72
CA SER A 859 13.52 29.84 -6.44
C SER A 859 13.08 30.75 -7.59
N GLN A 860 11.78 30.66 -8.00
CA GLN A 860 11.21 31.67 -8.88
C GLN A 860 11.25 33.03 -8.18
N PRO A 861 11.58 34.13 -8.88
CA PRO A 861 11.34 35.45 -8.34
C PRO A 861 9.82 35.65 -8.18
N ASP A 862 9.41 36.27 -7.04
CA ASP A 862 8.03 36.67 -6.73
C ASP A 862 7.43 37.61 -7.77
#